data_c3899e3dd6a3b194128d55858b32e2c5
#
_entry.id   c3899e3dd6a3b194128d55858b32e2c5
#
_cell.length_a   1.000
_cell.length_b   1.000
_cell.length_c   1.000
_cell.angle_alpha   90.00
_cell.angle_beta   90.00
_cell.angle_gamma   90.00
#
_symmetry.space_group_name_H-M   'P 1'
#
loop_
_entity.id
_entity.type
_entity.pdbx_description
1 polymer ?
#
loop_
_entity_poly.entity_id
_entity_poly.type
_entity_poly.pdbx_seq_one_letter_code
_entity_poly.pdbx_strand_id
1 'polypeptide(L)'
;MLLVKTTRKVLACCSLVVLFLVMAGNPVSGKTLPESVSRFLNQHCVDCHMGSEAEGGVDLESLMTQSLGRSNAIIWQAALEQVVLGEMPPEGHELPSEDSKVTFLSEIKDALLQTGHSTDFFEKLTSPEFGNLVSHERLFSGEITERAFSPSRLWRTSPNVFENSKQSYGVDSEPFRQPFVVDDKAGIKDYADLLLADSAVVDVLLMNAGNCADQLIEKRDEYKRFLELDADPANSVLRSLLDEHFQRVVYRDPTVEEAERYLRLYERSLSSEIGGSPKALRDSRVEALRIALMAIMLHHESIYRIEIGLGPKDEFGRRRLSATETAFSIAFALTDQRPDPILMEAVENGRLEQLEEVQSQLQRLLGDKDIAKPRILRFFQEFFGYGHAHKVFKDEKRSGGFSYYGENYPDMYERDADFFVLNILEEDTDVLRRLLTSDEYFFLNRQTFRNTVYDFYLQNQADLDADQFPEEKQQELLRRLDLDHWGQLNEKYYLHNFNRGFNGSIRAIKQIVKEVRQWKNTTDEYKLLHGMQPLYRKYPMVYDLRDDEQDFLLPQPYKRPNRAGLLTHPAWLIAHSLNDSTDPIRRGKWIQERLLSGLVPDVPITVDATIPEDHSSTLRERLAGTEKQECWRCHKKMNPLGYPFEIYDDFGRFRTAEVLDKLPKVEGEFPEKPIDAVGFLSGTGDPLLDGEVDDALDLIDRLARSDRVRQSFIRHAFRYFMGRNELLSDSQTLMQADRVYLESGGSFNALLTSLLTSDSFLYRR
;
A
#
# COMPACT_ATOMS: atom_id res chain seq x y z
N MET A 1 -14.31 -66.04 4.02
CA MET A 1 -13.93 -65.64 5.40
C MET A 1 -12.44 -65.78 5.70
N LEU A 2 -11.58 -65.94 4.70
CA LEU A 2 -10.11 -66.03 4.86
C LEU A 2 -9.36 -64.76 4.33
N LEU A 3 -10.01 -63.87 3.57
CA LEU A 3 -9.37 -62.67 3.02
C LEU A 3 -9.41 -61.46 3.95
N VAL A 4 -10.19 -61.48 5.05
CA VAL A 4 -10.33 -60.33 5.98
C VAL A 4 -9.31 -60.40 7.14
N LYS A 5 -8.64 -61.55 7.36
CA LYS A 5 -7.65 -61.71 8.44
C LYS A 5 -6.22 -61.30 8.04
N THR A 6 -5.92 -61.24 6.73
CA THR A 6 -4.57 -60.84 6.24
C THR A 6 -4.39 -59.35 6.14
N THR A 7 -5.45 -58.59 5.83
CA THR A 7 -5.39 -57.13 5.74
C THR A 7 -5.25 -56.43 7.10
N ARG A 8 -5.76 -57.03 8.19
CA ARG A 8 -5.60 -56.44 9.53
C ARG A 8 -4.19 -56.60 10.13
N LYS A 9 -3.41 -57.60 9.71
CA LYS A 9 -2.04 -57.77 10.18
C LYS A 9 -1.04 -56.88 9.43
N VAL A 10 -1.29 -56.54 8.17
CA VAL A 10 -0.44 -55.59 7.39
C VAL A 10 -0.68 -54.16 7.83
N LEU A 11 -1.92 -53.79 8.13
CA LEU A 11 -2.22 -52.46 8.67
C LEU A 11 -1.65 -52.22 10.10
N ALA A 12 -1.61 -53.28 10.94
CA ALA A 12 -1.04 -53.17 12.27
C ALA A 12 0.51 -53.03 12.25
N CYS A 13 1.20 -53.66 11.29
CA CYS A 13 2.65 -53.48 11.12
C CYS A 13 3.03 -52.13 10.52
N CYS A 14 2.25 -51.59 9.57
CA CYS A 14 2.49 -50.26 9.03
C CYS A 14 2.20 -49.14 10.06
N SER A 15 1.19 -49.32 10.92
CA SER A 15 0.90 -48.34 11.98
C SER A 15 1.96 -48.35 13.09
N LEU A 16 2.60 -49.46 13.39
CA LEU A 16 3.70 -49.54 14.37
C LEU A 16 5.02 -48.97 13.79
N VAL A 17 5.28 -49.14 12.51
CA VAL A 17 6.49 -48.57 11.87
C VAL A 17 6.33 -47.04 11.70
N VAL A 18 5.14 -46.54 11.40
CA VAL A 18 4.88 -45.09 11.34
C VAL A 18 4.89 -44.47 12.76
N LEU A 19 4.40 -45.19 13.78
CA LEU A 19 4.47 -44.69 15.17
C LEU A 19 5.89 -44.71 15.73
N PHE A 20 6.77 -45.63 15.29
CA PHE A 20 8.20 -45.63 15.70
C PHE A 20 9.04 -44.63 14.92
N LEU A 21 8.68 -44.28 13.68
CA LEU A 21 9.34 -43.20 12.92
C LEU A 21 8.95 -41.78 13.41
N VAL A 22 7.76 -41.62 13.99
CA VAL A 22 7.35 -40.33 14.61
C VAL A 22 7.93 -40.16 16.03
N MET A 23 8.38 -41.26 16.69
CA MET A 23 9.01 -41.20 18.01
C MET A 23 10.53 -41.16 17.97
N ALA A 24 11.17 -41.30 16.79
CA ALA A 24 12.60 -41.09 16.60
C ALA A 24 12.89 -39.69 16.08
N GLY A 25 12.20 -38.68 16.63
CA GLY A 25 12.70 -37.33 16.59
C GLY A 25 14.03 -37.30 17.38
N ASN A 26 15.15 -37.15 16.68
CA ASN A 26 16.44 -36.91 17.34
C ASN A 26 16.20 -35.85 18.42
N PRO A 27 16.63 -36.06 19.66
CA PRO A 27 16.65 -34.97 20.63
C PRO A 27 17.49 -33.87 20.01
N VAL A 28 16.88 -32.74 19.67
CA VAL A 28 17.60 -31.53 19.28
C VAL A 28 18.46 -31.20 20.50
N SER A 29 19.73 -31.55 20.41
CA SER A 29 20.71 -31.26 21.46
C SER A 29 20.72 -29.74 21.62
N GLY A 30 20.33 -29.26 22.80
CA GLY A 30 20.40 -27.85 23.11
C GLY A 30 21.82 -27.33 22.89
N LYS A 31 21.95 -26.18 22.24
CA LYS A 31 23.25 -25.55 21.99
C LYS A 31 23.62 -24.58 23.12
N THR A 32 24.89 -24.44 23.39
CA THR A 32 25.41 -23.35 24.21
C THR A 32 25.27 -22.04 23.45
N LEU A 33 24.95 -20.97 24.16
CA LEU A 33 24.91 -19.62 23.59
C LEU A 33 26.29 -19.25 23.03
N PRO A 34 26.34 -18.52 21.92
CA PRO A 34 27.59 -17.92 21.43
C PRO A 34 28.26 -17.03 22.50
N GLU A 35 29.59 -17.03 22.56
CA GLU A 35 30.33 -16.26 23.55
C GLU A 35 30.09 -14.74 23.44
N SER A 36 29.90 -14.23 22.23
CA SER A 36 29.54 -12.84 21.93
C SER A 36 28.17 -12.47 22.49
N VAL A 37 27.16 -13.35 22.37
CA VAL A 37 25.82 -13.16 22.97
C VAL A 37 25.93 -13.12 24.50
N SER A 38 26.67 -14.07 25.11
CA SER A 38 26.87 -14.07 26.55
C SER A 38 27.59 -12.82 27.04
N ARG A 39 28.58 -12.34 26.29
CA ARG A 39 29.31 -11.10 26.61
C ARG A 39 28.39 -9.87 26.55
N PHE A 40 27.56 -9.76 25.50
CA PHE A 40 26.61 -8.68 25.36
C PHE A 40 25.61 -8.63 26.53
N LEU A 41 25.05 -9.78 26.89
CA LEU A 41 24.10 -9.89 28.00
C LEU A 41 24.72 -9.51 29.32
N ASN A 42 25.95 -9.97 29.61
CA ASN A 42 26.67 -9.63 30.84
C ASN A 42 27.01 -8.13 30.93
N GLN A 43 27.26 -7.46 29.81
CA GLN A 43 27.56 -6.03 29.80
C GLN A 43 26.33 -5.13 29.91
N HIS A 44 25.18 -5.54 29.38
CA HIS A 44 24.07 -4.62 29.17
C HIS A 44 22.74 -5.07 29.77
N CYS A 45 22.64 -6.31 30.30
CA CYS A 45 21.33 -6.86 30.69
C CYS A 45 21.32 -7.49 32.09
N VAL A 46 22.37 -8.21 32.46
CA VAL A 46 22.38 -9.06 33.67
C VAL A 46 22.21 -8.25 34.96
N ASP A 47 22.75 -7.04 35.05
CA ASP A 47 22.62 -6.20 36.25
C ASP A 47 21.18 -5.98 36.72
N CYS A 48 20.21 -5.94 35.78
CA CYS A 48 18.78 -5.81 36.09
C CYS A 48 18.05 -7.16 36.01
N HIS A 49 18.57 -8.12 35.26
CA HIS A 49 17.91 -9.39 34.94
C HIS A 49 18.66 -10.59 35.59
N MET A 50 18.89 -10.57 36.91
CA MET A 50 19.53 -11.64 37.63
C MET A 50 18.81 -12.05 38.92
N GLY A 51 18.74 -13.36 39.14
CA GLY A 51 18.23 -13.95 40.38
C GLY A 51 16.71 -13.80 40.58
N SER A 52 16.28 -13.91 41.87
CA SER A 52 14.84 -13.93 42.21
C SER A 52 14.15 -12.58 42.12
N GLU A 53 14.88 -11.48 42.04
CA GLU A 53 14.36 -10.11 41.92
C GLU A 53 14.58 -9.55 40.50
N ALA A 54 14.84 -10.43 39.52
CA ALA A 54 15.02 -10.02 38.13
C ALA A 54 13.85 -9.20 37.59
N GLU A 55 14.14 -8.04 37.01
CA GLU A 55 13.12 -7.17 36.43
C GLU A 55 12.32 -7.89 35.32
N GLY A 56 11.02 -7.67 35.30
CA GLY A 56 10.13 -8.37 34.37
C GLY A 56 10.03 -9.90 34.59
N GLY A 57 10.58 -10.42 35.69
CA GLY A 57 10.59 -11.84 35.99
C GLY A 57 11.50 -12.69 35.09
N VAL A 58 12.43 -12.07 34.35
CA VAL A 58 13.33 -12.72 33.42
C VAL A 58 14.74 -12.80 34.02
N ASP A 59 15.12 -13.96 34.52
CA ASP A 59 16.47 -14.24 35.05
C ASP A 59 17.41 -14.72 33.93
N LEU A 60 18.11 -13.76 33.31
CA LEU A 60 19.04 -14.03 32.18
C LEU A 60 20.32 -14.78 32.65
N GLU A 61 20.77 -14.57 33.91
CA GLU A 61 21.93 -15.29 34.45
C GLU A 61 21.64 -16.79 34.46
N SER A 62 20.49 -17.19 35.01
CA SER A 62 20.07 -18.59 35.01
C SER A 62 19.84 -19.14 33.59
N LEU A 63 19.24 -18.34 32.68
CA LEU A 63 19.00 -18.75 31.30
C LEU A 63 20.28 -18.96 30.51
N MET A 64 21.32 -18.18 30.73
CA MET A 64 22.63 -18.33 30.06
C MET A 64 23.34 -19.65 30.42
N THR A 65 23.05 -20.21 31.60
CA THR A 65 23.60 -21.53 32.00
C THR A 65 22.90 -22.70 31.36
N GLN A 66 21.71 -22.46 30.78
CA GLN A 66 20.91 -23.49 30.13
C GLN A 66 21.24 -23.58 28.64
N SER A 67 21.16 -24.79 28.11
CA SER A 67 21.23 -24.96 26.65
C SER A 67 20.03 -24.33 25.96
N LEU A 68 20.27 -23.60 24.87
CA LEU A 68 19.23 -23.06 24.03
C LEU A 68 18.38 -24.20 23.42
N GLY A 69 17.10 -24.22 23.69
CA GLY A 69 16.19 -25.25 23.24
C GLY A 69 14.75 -24.73 23.12
N ARG A 70 13.84 -25.56 22.65
CA ARG A 70 12.42 -25.17 22.46
C ARG A 70 11.74 -24.65 23.72
N SER A 71 12.17 -25.10 24.89
CA SER A 71 11.55 -24.71 26.17
C SER A 71 11.84 -23.27 26.59
N ASN A 72 12.96 -22.69 26.20
CA ASN A 72 13.36 -21.32 26.53
C ASN A 72 13.50 -20.39 25.32
N ALA A 73 13.28 -20.89 24.11
CA ALA A 73 13.37 -20.11 22.88
C ALA A 73 12.44 -18.89 22.88
N ILE A 74 11.25 -19.00 23.47
CA ILE A 74 10.30 -17.88 23.58
C ILE A 74 10.88 -16.73 24.41
N ILE A 75 11.59 -17.03 25.50
CA ILE A 75 12.21 -16.01 26.36
C ILE A 75 13.37 -15.33 25.62
N TRP A 76 14.18 -16.13 24.91
CA TRP A 76 15.26 -15.60 24.08
C TRP A 76 14.76 -14.75 22.93
N GLN A 77 13.64 -15.13 22.31
CA GLN A 77 12.98 -14.32 21.29
C GLN A 77 12.48 -13.00 21.90
N ALA A 78 11.84 -13.03 23.05
CA ALA A 78 11.40 -11.82 23.72
C ALA A 78 12.57 -10.87 24.06
N ALA A 79 13.69 -11.40 24.55
CA ALA A 79 14.90 -10.62 24.79
C ALA A 79 15.45 -10.00 23.49
N LEU A 80 15.50 -10.78 22.40
CA LEU A 80 15.88 -10.29 21.08
C LEU A 80 14.96 -9.14 20.63
N GLU A 81 13.64 -9.32 20.75
CA GLU A 81 12.66 -8.31 20.38
C GLU A 81 12.86 -7.00 21.13
N GLN A 82 13.08 -7.04 22.44
CA GLN A 82 13.32 -5.84 23.25
C GLN A 82 14.59 -5.07 22.82
N VAL A 83 15.65 -5.79 22.46
CA VAL A 83 16.90 -5.17 21.95
C VAL A 83 16.69 -4.61 20.54
N VAL A 84 15.99 -5.36 19.66
CA VAL A 84 15.64 -4.91 18.30
C VAL A 84 14.82 -3.62 18.33
N LEU A 85 13.82 -3.58 19.20
CA LEU A 85 12.93 -2.42 19.34
C LEU A 85 13.59 -1.22 20.04
N GLY A 86 14.83 -1.40 20.55
CA GLY A 86 15.54 -0.36 21.29
C GLY A 86 14.91 -0.09 22.67
N GLU A 87 14.16 -1.05 23.19
CA GLU A 87 13.51 -0.96 24.49
C GLU A 87 14.43 -1.42 25.63
N MET A 88 15.46 -2.19 25.29
CA MET A 88 16.52 -2.62 26.22
C MET A 88 17.90 -2.36 25.61
N PRO A 89 18.86 -1.86 26.41
CA PRO A 89 18.75 -1.35 27.79
C PRO A 89 17.83 -0.15 27.89
N PRO A 90 17.16 0.08 29.05
CA PRO A 90 16.25 1.20 29.21
C PRO A 90 16.98 2.55 29.20
N GLU A 91 16.24 3.62 28.96
CA GLU A 91 16.76 4.98 28.92
C GLU A 91 17.48 5.37 30.23
N GLY A 92 18.67 5.98 30.11
CA GLY A 92 19.52 6.31 31.25
C GLY A 92 20.62 5.30 31.57
N HIS A 93 20.65 4.16 30.87
CA HIS A 93 21.74 3.19 30.95
C HIS A 93 22.68 3.29 29.75
N GLU A 94 23.90 2.73 29.87
CA GLU A 94 24.86 2.71 28.78
C GLU A 94 24.35 1.87 27.63
N LEU A 95 24.16 2.52 26.47
CA LEU A 95 23.69 1.85 25.27
C LEU A 95 24.82 1.04 24.61
N PRO A 96 24.53 -0.18 24.12
CA PRO A 96 25.50 -0.95 23.35
C PRO A 96 25.85 -0.21 22.06
N SER A 97 27.12 -0.38 21.62
CA SER A 97 27.50 0.09 20.29
C SER A 97 26.68 -0.63 19.21
N GLU A 98 26.40 0.04 18.11
CA GLU A 98 25.64 -0.55 17.01
C GLU A 98 26.26 -1.84 16.47
N ASP A 99 27.59 -1.92 16.40
CA ASP A 99 28.30 -3.14 15.97
C ASP A 99 28.11 -4.29 16.96
N SER A 100 28.12 -3.99 18.26
CA SER A 100 27.84 -4.97 19.31
C SER A 100 26.39 -5.46 19.24
N LYS A 101 25.45 -4.54 19.01
CA LYS A 101 24.03 -4.83 18.83
C LYS A 101 23.78 -5.70 17.60
N VAL A 102 24.35 -5.35 16.45
CA VAL A 102 24.20 -6.13 15.21
C VAL A 102 24.77 -7.54 15.38
N THR A 103 25.93 -7.67 16.01
CA THR A 103 26.53 -8.98 16.28
C THR A 103 25.65 -9.84 17.18
N PHE A 104 25.13 -9.27 18.28
CA PHE A 104 24.20 -9.95 19.18
C PHE A 104 22.95 -10.42 18.45
N LEU A 105 22.32 -9.54 17.68
CA LEU A 105 21.08 -9.84 16.94
C LEU A 105 21.27 -10.95 15.90
N SER A 106 22.38 -10.92 15.17
CA SER A 106 22.69 -11.94 14.17
C SER A 106 22.93 -13.31 14.80
N GLU A 107 23.75 -13.38 15.83
CA GLU A 107 24.16 -14.65 16.42
C GLU A 107 23.03 -15.32 17.23
N ILE A 108 22.22 -14.53 17.97
CA ILE A 108 21.07 -15.10 18.69
C ILE A 108 19.97 -15.55 17.73
N LYS A 109 19.77 -14.82 16.63
CA LYS A 109 18.88 -15.24 15.54
C LYS A 109 19.30 -16.61 14.98
N ASP A 110 20.57 -16.74 14.61
CA ASP A 110 21.10 -17.99 14.04
C ASP A 110 21.00 -19.15 15.04
N ALA A 111 21.21 -18.88 16.31
CA ALA A 111 21.07 -19.86 17.37
C ALA A 111 19.60 -20.31 17.55
N LEU A 112 18.64 -19.39 17.53
CA LEU A 112 17.20 -19.70 17.59
C LEU A 112 16.75 -20.52 16.39
N LEU A 113 17.12 -20.14 15.17
CA LEU A 113 16.79 -20.88 13.95
C LEU A 113 17.27 -22.32 13.99
N GLN A 114 18.46 -22.57 14.54
CA GLN A 114 19.03 -23.92 14.67
C GLN A 114 18.30 -24.80 15.68
N THR A 115 17.52 -24.25 16.61
CA THR A 115 16.67 -25.01 17.53
C THR A 115 15.36 -25.47 16.90
N GLY A 116 15.08 -25.08 15.65
CA GLY A 116 13.79 -25.28 14.98
C GLY A 116 12.68 -24.43 15.60
N HIS A 117 13.04 -23.32 16.23
CA HIS A 117 12.05 -22.30 16.65
C HIS A 117 11.45 -21.64 15.43
N SER A 118 10.19 -21.19 15.53
CA SER A 118 9.51 -20.49 14.44
C SER A 118 10.29 -19.28 13.96
N THR A 119 10.33 -19.08 12.66
CA THR A 119 10.93 -17.91 12.01
C THR A 119 9.99 -16.72 11.90
N ASP A 120 8.75 -16.85 12.36
CA ASP A 120 7.67 -15.87 12.15
C ASP A 120 8.07 -14.45 12.60
N PHE A 121 8.82 -14.34 13.70
CA PHE A 121 9.33 -13.05 14.15
C PHE A 121 10.33 -12.44 13.14
N PHE A 122 11.27 -13.25 12.65
CA PHE A 122 12.26 -12.75 11.70
C PHE A 122 11.67 -12.42 10.34
N GLU A 123 10.63 -13.13 9.93
CA GLU A 123 9.83 -12.81 8.74
C GLU A 123 9.10 -11.48 8.96
N LYS A 124 8.55 -11.23 10.15
CA LYS A 124 7.97 -9.93 10.49
C LYS A 124 8.96 -8.78 10.40
N LEU A 125 10.24 -8.97 10.75
CA LEU A 125 11.25 -7.91 10.65
C LEU A 125 11.49 -7.42 9.21
N THR A 126 11.15 -8.22 8.21
CA THR A 126 11.19 -7.83 6.79
C THR A 126 9.95 -7.06 6.35
N SER A 127 8.92 -7.03 7.19
CA SER A 127 7.67 -6.31 6.88
C SER A 127 7.86 -4.79 6.93
N PRO A 128 7.00 -4.04 6.23
CA PRO A 128 7.07 -2.58 6.16
C PRO A 128 7.09 -1.89 7.53
N GLU A 129 6.42 -2.48 8.51
CA GLU A 129 6.28 -1.93 9.87
C GLU A 129 7.62 -1.80 10.59
N PHE A 130 8.58 -2.68 10.29
CA PHE A 130 9.89 -2.73 10.92
C PHE A 130 11.00 -2.03 10.12
N GLY A 131 10.69 -1.37 9.01
CA GLY A 131 11.70 -0.67 8.20
C GLY A 131 12.49 0.38 8.99
N ASN A 132 11.89 0.99 10.00
CA ASN A 132 12.56 1.99 10.84
C ASN A 132 13.57 1.39 11.84
N LEU A 133 13.71 0.07 11.94
CA LEU A 133 14.79 -0.57 12.70
C LEU A 133 16.17 -0.26 12.12
N VAL A 134 16.27 -0.02 10.82
CA VAL A 134 17.51 0.44 10.21
C VAL A 134 17.76 1.89 10.61
N SER A 135 18.87 2.15 11.29
CA SER A 135 19.19 3.47 11.85
C SER A 135 19.17 4.55 10.78
N HIS A 136 18.30 5.54 10.99
CA HIS A 136 18.18 6.69 10.12
C HIS A 136 19.48 7.48 10.05
N GLU A 137 20.12 7.70 11.20
CA GLU A 137 21.37 8.45 11.33
C GLU A 137 22.47 7.80 10.52
N ARG A 138 22.61 6.47 10.60
CA ARG A 138 23.62 5.73 9.82
C ARG A 138 23.35 5.78 8.32
N LEU A 139 22.07 5.70 7.91
CA LEU A 139 21.71 5.78 6.49
C LEU A 139 22.07 7.12 5.85
N PHE A 140 22.08 8.21 6.62
CA PHE A 140 22.37 9.57 6.12
C PHE A 140 23.70 10.14 6.65
N SER A 141 24.52 9.35 7.35
CA SER A 141 25.82 9.81 7.89
C SER A 141 26.89 10.04 6.84
N GLY A 142 26.81 9.40 5.69
CA GLY A 142 27.87 9.34 4.69
C GLY A 142 29.03 8.37 5.01
N GLU A 143 28.96 7.66 6.13
CA GLU A 143 30.01 6.74 6.56
C GLU A 143 29.95 5.38 5.86
N ILE A 144 28.78 5.00 5.36
CA ILE A 144 28.56 3.72 4.68
C ILE A 144 29.05 3.81 3.24
N THR A 145 30.08 3.06 2.92
CA THR A 145 30.70 3.02 1.58
C THR A 145 30.42 1.74 0.81
N GLU A 146 29.72 0.78 1.40
CA GLU A 146 29.32 -0.45 0.72
C GLU A 146 28.42 -0.12 -0.48
N ARG A 147 28.64 -0.84 -1.60
CA ARG A 147 27.83 -0.68 -2.80
C ARG A 147 26.44 -1.27 -2.58
N ALA A 148 25.43 -0.49 -2.88
CA ALA A 148 24.03 -0.88 -2.76
C ALA A 148 23.66 -2.06 -3.67
N PHE A 149 22.71 -2.86 -3.24
CA PHE A 149 22.08 -3.94 -4.01
C PHE A 149 20.74 -4.31 -3.38
N SER A 150 19.89 -4.99 -4.14
CA SER A 150 18.75 -5.73 -3.59
C SER A 150 19.04 -7.23 -3.55
N PRO A 151 18.46 -8.00 -2.63
CA PRO A 151 18.50 -9.47 -2.70
C PRO A 151 17.92 -9.98 -4.01
N SER A 152 18.47 -11.07 -4.54
CA SER A 152 17.87 -11.80 -5.66
C SER A 152 16.51 -12.35 -5.25
N ARG A 153 15.45 -12.10 -6.05
CA ARG A 153 14.09 -12.39 -5.62
C ARG A 153 13.14 -12.74 -6.76
N LEU A 154 12.09 -13.46 -6.39
CA LEU A 154 10.87 -13.62 -7.17
C LEU A 154 9.79 -12.78 -6.49
N TRP A 155 9.29 -11.78 -7.17
CA TRP A 155 8.25 -10.90 -6.63
C TRP A 155 6.90 -11.27 -7.21
N ARG A 156 6.00 -11.78 -6.38
CA ARG A 156 4.66 -12.16 -6.84
C ARG A 156 3.93 -10.96 -7.47
N THR A 157 3.23 -11.23 -8.55
CA THR A 157 2.36 -10.24 -9.20
C THR A 157 1.36 -9.65 -8.21
N SER A 158 1.24 -8.33 -8.20
CA SER A 158 0.29 -7.63 -7.34
C SER A 158 -1.16 -7.81 -7.82
N PRO A 159 -2.17 -7.60 -6.95
CA PRO A 159 -3.58 -7.61 -7.35
C PRO A 159 -3.87 -6.68 -8.53
N ASN A 160 -3.24 -5.50 -8.56
CA ASN A 160 -3.46 -4.50 -9.61
C ASN A 160 -2.87 -4.94 -10.95
N VAL A 161 -1.68 -5.52 -10.94
CA VAL A 161 -1.06 -6.08 -12.15
C VAL A 161 -1.89 -7.23 -12.70
N PHE A 162 -2.45 -8.08 -11.84
CA PHE A 162 -3.35 -9.17 -12.26
C PHE A 162 -4.62 -8.63 -12.92
N GLU A 163 -5.28 -7.63 -12.32
CA GLU A 163 -6.47 -7.00 -12.90
C GLU A 163 -6.20 -6.41 -14.29
N ASN A 164 -5.08 -5.73 -14.46
CA ASN A 164 -4.67 -5.19 -15.76
C ASN A 164 -4.33 -6.29 -16.77
N SER A 165 -3.69 -7.37 -16.33
CA SER A 165 -3.29 -8.50 -17.19
C SER A 165 -4.49 -9.28 -17.73
N LYS A 166 -5.62 -9.34 -17.00
CA LYS A 166 -6.83 -10.03 -17.49
C LYS A 166 -7.30 -9.57 -18.87
N GLN A 167 -7.15 -8.27 -19.16
CA GLN A 167 -7.56 -7.69 -20.44
C GLN A 167 -6.75 -8.26 -21.62
N SER A 168 -5.51 -8.67 -21.40
CA SER A 168 -4.63 -9.19 -22.45
C SER A 168 -4.94 -10.65 -22.84
N TYR A 169 -5.64 -11.40 -21.99
CA TYR A 169 -5.91 -12.81 -22.25
C TYR A 169 -6.88 -13.04 -23.42
N GLY A 170 -7.56 -11.98 -23.87
CA GLY A 170 -8.44 -12.04 -25.04
C GLY A 170 -9.76 -12.76 -24.81
N VAL A 171 -10.20 -12.80 -23.56
CA VAL A 171 -11.47 -13.38 -23.10
C VAL A 171 -12.19 -12.38 -22.18
N ASP A 172 -13.49 -12.65 -21.88
CA ASP A 172 -14.23 -11.81 -20.95
C ASP A 172 -13.63 -11.91 -19.53
N SER A 173 -13.52 -10.79 -18.85
CA SER A 173 -12.98 -10.72 -17.49
C SER A 173 -13.89 -11.35 -16.41
N GLU A 174 -15.12 -11.52 -16.71
CA GLU A 174 -16.10 -12.28 -15.94
C GLU A 174 -15.86 -13.76 -16.13
N PRO A 175 -15.51 -14.64 -15.56
CA PRO A 175 -15.56 -15.18 -14.23
C PRO A 175 -14.17 -15.28 -13.50
N PHE A 176 -13.21 -14.45 -13.87
CA PHE A 176 -11.92 -14.46 -13.18
C PHE A 176 -12.06 -14.00 -11.74
N ARG A 177 -11.48 -14.77 -10.83
CA ARG A 177 -11.35 -14.38 -9.42
C ARG A 177 -9.97 -13.84 -9.15
N GLN A 178 -9.88 -12.83 -8.27
CA GLN A 178 -8.61 -12.29 -7.81
C GLN A 178 -7.87 -13.33 -6.95
N PRO A 179 -6.71 -13.85 -7.41
CA PRO A 179 -5.95 -14.85 -6.64
C PRO A 179 -5.07 -14.21 -5.57
N PHE A 180 -4.74 -12.93 -5.75
CA PHE A 180 -3.75 -12.25 -4.94
C PHE A 180 -4.42 -11.30 -3.96
N VAL A 181 -4.31 -11.61 -2.68
CA VAL A 181 -4.78 -10.75 -1.59
C VAL A 181 -3.56 -10.14 -0.92
N VAL A 182 -3.59 -8.85 -0.65
CA VAL A 182 -2.63 -8.16 0.21
C VAL A 182 -3.31 -7.82 1.52
N ASP A 183 -2.53 -7.74 2.59
CA ASP A 183 -3.05 -7.34 3.90
C ASP A 183 -3.70 -5.95 3.80
N ASP A 184 -4.85 -5.81 4.46
CA ASP A 184 -5.63 -4.57 4.45
C ASP A 184 -5.19 -3.57 5.54
N LYS A 185 -4.07 -3.81 6.20
CA LYS A 185 -3.48 -2.89 7.16
C LYS A 185 -3.06 -1.57 6.52
N ALA A 186 -2.98 -0.54 7.34
CA ALA A 186 -2.46 0.75 6.91
C ALA A 186 -0.96 0.66 6.57
N GLY A 187 -0.52 1.40 5.56
CA GLY A 187 0.88 1.48 5.13
C GLY A 187 1.16 0.74 3.82
N ILE A 188 2.43 0.57 3.51
CA ILE A 188 2.89 -0.07 2.27
C ILE A 188 2.56 -1.56 2.32
N LYS A 189 1.91 -2.07 1.27
CA LYS A 189 1.34 -3.42 1.25
C LYS A 189 2.06 -4.40 0.33
N ASP A 190 2.70 -3.92 -0.71
CA ASP A 190 3.29 -4.73 -1.78
C ASP A 190 4.81 -4.89 -1.59
N TYR A 191 5.20 -5.86 -0.77
CA TYR A 191 6.60 -6.24 -0.54
C TYR A 191 6.90 -7.62 -1.13
N ALA A 192 8.08 -7.76 -1.73
CA ALA A 192 8.48 -9.01 -2.37
C ALA A 192 8.53 -10.20 -1.40
N ASP A 193 9.00 -9.97 -0.17
CA ASP A 193 9.23 -11.03 0.81
C ASP A 193 7.96 -11.55 1.50
N LEU A 194 6.84 -10.80 1.40
CA LEU A 194 5.59 -11.13 2.08
C LEU A 194 4.62 -11.93 1.22
N LEU A 195 4.90 -12.07 -0.07
CA LEU A 195 3.92 -12.51 -1.06
C LEU A 195 4.28 -13.90 -1.63
N LEU A 196 3.92 -14.94 -0.91
CA LEU A 196 4.03 -16.31 -1.38
C LEU A 196 2.72 -16.77 -2.06
N ALA A 197 2.82 -17.63 -3.06
CA ALA A 197 1.68 -18.33 -3.65
C ALA A 197 1.46 -19.62 -2.87
N ASP A 198 0.51 -19.60 -1.95
CA ASP A 198 0.08 -20.76 -1.18
C ASP A 198 -0.90 -21.67 -1.98
N SER A 199 -1.37 -22.74 -1.37
CA SER A 199 -2.30 -23.67 -2.01
C SER A 199 -3.62 -23.01 -2.43
N ALA A 200 -4.13 -22.05 -1.65
CA ALA A 200 -5.38 -21.37 -1.98
C ALA A 200 -5.21 -20.44 -3.20
N VAL A 201 -4.08 -19.74 -3.29
CA VAL A 201 -3.71 -18.97 -4.48
C VAL A 201 -3.61 -19.87 -5.70
N VAL A 202 -2.94 -21.04 -5.59
CA VAL A 202 -2.77 -21.98 -6.70
C VAL A 202 -4.13 -22.53 -7.17
N ASP A 203 -5.06 -22.83 -6.26
CA ASP A 203 -6.40 -23.31 -6.62
C ASP A 203 -7.17 -22.25 -7.43
N VAL A 204 -7.09 -20.97 -7.04
CA VAL A 204 -7.73 -19.88 -7.79
C VAL A 204 -7.07 -19.67 -9.16
N LEU A 205 -5.75 -19.77 -9.23
CA LEU A 205 -5.02 -19.68 -10.51
C LEU A 205 -5.40 -20.81 -11.47
N LEU A 206 -5.50 -22.06 -10.98
CA LEU A 206 -5.96 -23.21 -11.76
C LEU A 206 -7.39 -23.03 -12.27
N MET A 207 -8.29 -22.53 -11.43
CA MET A 207 -9.67 -22.23 -11.82
C MET A 207 -9.72 -21.14 -12.90
N ASN A 208 -8.98 -20.06 -12.72
CA ASN A 208 -8.90 -18.98 -13.71
C ASN A 208 -8.32 -19.47 -15.04
N ALA A 209 -7.27 -20.29 -15.00
CA ALA A 209 -6.67 -20.89 -16.17
C ALA A 209 -7.66 -21.77 -16.94
N GLY A 210 -8.44 -22.59 -16.22
CA GLY A 210 -9.52 -23.40 -16.80
C GLY A 210 -10.58 -22.53 -17.47
N ASN A 211 -11.08 -21.51 -16.80
CA ASN A 211 -12.08 -20.58 -17.34
C ASN A 211 -11.57 -19.86 -18.59
N CYS A 212 -10.29 -19.47 -18.60
CA CYS A 212 -9.67 -18.84 -19.75
C CYS A 212 -9.61 -19.79 -20.95
N ALA A 213 -9.09 -21.00 -20.74
CA ALA A 213 -8.99 -22.01 -21.78
C ALA A 213 -10.36 -22.37 -22.38
N ASP A 214 -11.38 -22.55 -21.52
CA ASP A 214 -12.75 -22.85 -21.95
C ASP A 214 -13.33 -21.71 -22.83
N GLN A 215 -13.16 -20.45 -22.40
CA GLN A 215 -13.62 -19.31 -23.20
C GLN A 215 -12.86 -19.14 -24.54
N LEU A 216 -11.55 -19.36 -24.56
CA LEU A 216 -10.77 -19.34 -25.80
C LEU A 216 -11.28 -20.38 -26.80
N ILE A 217 -11.47 -21.60 -26.33
CA ILE A 217 -11.96 -22.71 -27.14
C ILE A 217 -13.39 -22.46 -27.66
N GLU A 218 -14.26 -21.91 -26.81
CA GLU A 218 -15.66 -21.66 -27.17
C GLU A 218 -15.88 -20.42 -28.02
N LYS A 219 -15.13 -19.35 -27.80
CA LYS A 219 -15.46 -18.03 -28.38
C LYS A 219 -14.56 -17.64 -29.55
N ARG A 220 -13.32 -18.11 -29.60
CA ARG A 220 -12.33 -17.71 -30.60
C ARG A 220 -12.37 -18.61 -31.83
N ASP A 221 -12.51 -18.02 -33.01
CA ASP A 221 -12.67 -18.74 -34.28
C ASP A 221 -11.40 -19.51 -34.69
N GLU A 222 -10.21 -19.04 -34.31
CA GLU A 222 -8.95 -19.73 -34.58
C GLU A 222 -8.88 -21.09 -33.88
N TYR A 223 -9.34 -21.19 -32.64
CA TYR A 223 -9.39 -22.46 -31.88
C TYR A 223 -10.49 -23.39 -32.40
N LYS A 224 -11.68 -22.83 -32.76
CA LYS A 224 -12.77 -23.61 -33.35
C LYS A 224 -12.32 -24.26 -34.66
N ARG A 225 -11.72 -23.46 -35.57
CA ARG A 225 -11.20 -23.97 -36.86
C ARG A 225 -10.18 -25.06 -36.67
N PHE A 226 -9.26 -24.92 -35.69
CA PHE A 226 -8.28 -25.95 -35.36
C PHE A 226 -8.96 -27.26 -34.93
N LEU A 227 -10.01 -27.21 -34.14
CA LEU A 227 -10.74 -28.39 -33.63
C LEU A 227 -11.63 -29.06 -34.70
N GLU A 228 -12.00 -28.35 -35.78
CA GLU A 228 -12.84 -28.84 -36.88
C GLU A 228 -12.02 -29.50 -38.00
N LEU A 229 -10.70 -29.51 -37.92
CA LEU A 229 -9.85 -30.16 -38.94
C LEU A 229 -10.04 -31.69 -38.90
N ASP A 230 -10.39 -32.27 -40.06
CA ASP A 230 -10.63 -33.74 -40.21
C ASP A 230 -9.35 -34.58 -40.09
N ALA A 231 -8.19 -34.02 -40.41
CA ALA A 231 -6.88 -34.65 -40.26
C ALA A 231 -6.09 -34.07 -39.11
N ASP A 232 -5.08 -34.78 -38.61
CA ASP A 232 -4.16 -34.21 -37.63
C ASP A 232 -3.55 -32.91 -38.20
N PRO A 233 -3.85 -31.76 -37.56
CA PRO A 233 -3.32 -30.50 -38.03
C PRO A 233 -1.80 -30.54 -38.00
N ALA A 234 -1.17 -29.94 -38.99
CA ALA A 234 0.28 -29.78 -38.95
C ALA A 234 0.68 -29.14 -37.61
N ASN A 235 1.71 -29.67 -36.95
CA ASN A 235 2.25 -29.12 -35.67
C ASN A 235 2.50 -27.62 -35.75
N SER A 236 2.69 -27.05 -36.93
CA SER A 236 2.85 -25.60 -37.13
C SER A 236 1.61 -24.79 -36.80
N VAL A 237 0.39 -25.30 -37.07
CA VAL A 237 -0.87 -24.57 -36.73
C VAL A 237 -1.08 -24.56 -35.24
N LEU A 238 -0.95 -25.72 -34.57
CA LEU A 238 -1.02 -25.83 -33.15
C LEU A 238 0.04 -24.94 -32.46
N ARG A 239 1.26 -25.02 -32.95
CA ARG A 239 2.36 -24.19 -32.46
C ARG A 239 2.01 -22.69 -32.49
N SER A 240 1.54 -22.21 -33.64
CA SER A 240 1.14 -20.81 -33.77
C SER A 240 0.08 -20.38 -32.75
N LEU A 241 -0.94 -21.23 -32.47
CA LEU A 241 -1.96 -20.96 -31.49
C LEU A 241 -1.40 -20.92 -30.07
N LEU A 242 -0.52 -21.85 -29.71
CA LEU A 242 0.11 -21.89 -28.38
C LEU A 242 1.10 -20.75 -28.19
N ASP A 243 1.90 -20.41 -29.20
CA ASP A 243 2.86 -19.30 -29.19
C ASP A 243 2.11 -17.96 -29.01
N GLU A 244 1.00 -17.75 -29.73
CA GLU A 244 0.18 -16.55 -29.59
C GLU A 244 -0.44 -16.45 -28.19
N HIS A 245 -0.92 -17.56 -27.64
CA HIS A 245 -1.43 -17.56 -26.26
C HIS A 245 -0.32 -17.30 -25.26
N PHE A 246 0.86 -17.87 -25.47
CA PHE A 246 2.04 -17.62 -24.63
C PHE A 246 2.42 -16.13 -24.63
N GLN A 247 2.46 -15.50 -25.81
CA GLN A 247 2.71 -14.05 -25.92
C GLN A 247 1.68 -13.22 -25.14
N ARG A 248 0.40 -13.57 -25.23
CA ARG A 248 -0.67 -12.89 -24.47
C ARG A 248 -0.52 -13.03 -22.96
N VAL A 249 -0.01 -14.16 -22.47
CA VAL A 249 0.13 -14.47 -21.05
C VAL A 249 1.47 -14.01 -20.50
N VAL A 250 2.57 -14.26 -21.21
CA VAL A 250 3.95 -14.04 -20.74
C VAL A 250 4.57 -12.75 -21.31
N TYR A 251 4.02 -12.24 -22.45
CA TYR A 251 4.42 -10.99 -23.13
C TYR A 251 5.82 -11.03 -23.76
N ARG A 252 6.28 -12.19 -24.08
CA ARG A 252 7.43 -12.44 -24.95
C ARG A 252 7.15 -13.67 -25.79
N ASP A 253 7.96 -13.87 -26.80
CA ASP A 253 7.96 -15.12 -27.54
C ASP A 253 8.42 -16.28 -26.64
N PRO A 254 7.84 -17.48 -26.82
CA PRO A 254 8.38 -18.66 -26.16
C PRO A 254 9.75 -18.99 -26.73
N THR A 255 10.65 -19.45 -25.90
CA THR A 255 11.89 -20.10 -26.38
C THR A 255 11.55 -21.38 -27.13
N VAL A 256 12.46 -21.87 -27.92
CA VAL A 256 12.28 -23.15 -28.68
C VAL A 256 11.93 -24.29 -27.68
N GLU A 257 12.59 -24.33 -26.54
CA GLU A 257 12.36 -25.36 -25.52
C GLU A 257 10.98 -25.24 -24.88
N GLU A 258 10.52 -24.02 -24.56
CA GLU A 258 9.19 -23.78 -24.02
C GLU A 258 8.10 -24.16 -25.02
N ALA A 259 8.19 -23.71 -26.25
CA ALA A 259 7.24 -24.04 -27.29
C ALA A 259 7.14 -25.57 -27.54
N GLU A 260 8.29 -26.27 -27.58
CA GLU A 260 8.30 -27.73 -27.63
C GLU A 260 7.73 -28.40 -26.39
N ARG A 261 7.90 -27.82 -25.20
CA ARG A 261 7.32 -28.34 -23.95
C ARG A 261 5.80 -28.33 -24.00
N TYR A 262 5.19 -27.24 -24.48
CA TYR A 262 3.74 -27.12 -24.59
C TYR A 262 3.16 -27.99 -25.70
N LEU A 263 3.87 -28.14 -26.82
CA LEU A 263 3.51 -29.11 -27.88
C LEU A 263 3.50 -30.53 -27.33
N ARG A 264 4.59 -30.94 -26.67
CA ARG A 264 4.66 -32.28 -26.03
C ARG A 264 3.60 -32.48 -24.98
N LEU A 265 3.22 -31.44 -24.24
CA LEU A 265 2.13 -31.53 -23.26
C LEU A 265 0.80 -31.82 -23.95
N TYR A 266 0.48 -31.09 -25.02
CA TYR A 266 -0.70 -31.36 -25.83
C TYR A 266 -0.70 -32.80 -26.36
N GLU A 267 0.39 -33.26 -27.02
CA GLU A 267 0.53 -34.62 -27.56
C GLU A 267 0.33 -35.71 -26.51
N ARG A 268 0.90 -35.54 -25.33
CA ARG A 268 0.72 -36.47 -24.19
C ARG A 268 -0.70 -36.47 -23.60
N SER A 269 -1.40 -35.36 -23.72
CA SER A 269 -2.77 -35.21 -23.22
C SER A 269 -3.81 -35.74 -24.20
N LEU A 270 -3.43 -36.02 -25.45
CA LEU A 270 -4.29 -36.72 -26.36
C LEU A 270 -4.56 -38.15 -25.84
N SER A 271 -5.81 -38.50 -25.70
CA SER A 271 -6.19 -39.84 -25.24
C SER A 271 -5.73 -40.94 -26.21
N SER A 272 -5.00 -41.92 -25.73
CA SER A 272 -4.57 -43.07 -26.52
C SER A 272 -5.70 -44.06 -26.84
N GLU A 273 -6.83 -43.99 -26.17
CA GLU A 273 -8.04 -44.76 -26.37
C GLU A 273 -9.09 -44.05 -27.22
N ILE A 274 -8.70 -43.44 -28.31
CA ILE A 274 -9.65 -42.84 -29.24
C ILE A 274 -10.37 -43.96 -30.01
N GLY A 275 -11.49 -44.41 -29.51
CA GLY A 275 -12.42 -45.24 -30.31
C GLY A 275 -12.86 -44.41 -31.51
N GLY A 276 -12.40 -44.77 -32.69
CA GLY A 276 -12.40 -44.12 -33.98
C GLY A 276 -13.61 -43.30 -34.47
N SER A 277 -14.34 -42.63 -33.59
CA SER A 277 -15.40 -41.69 -34.00
C SER A 277 -14.85 -40.25 -34.07
N PRO A 278 -15.28 -39.45 -35.08
CA PRO A 278 -14.88 -38.06 -35.20
C PRO A 278 -15.17 -37.23 -33.95
N LYS A 279 -16.25 -37.56 -33.21
CA LYS A 279 -16.60 -36.91 -31.97
C LYS A 279 -15.59 -37.19 -30.85
N ALA A 280 -15.19 -38.45 -30.67
CA ALA A 280 -14.20 -38.83 -29.63
C ALA A 280 -12.83 -38.18 -29.91
N LEU A 281 -12.43 -38.08 -31.17
CA LEU A 281 -11.21 -37.39 -31.56
C LEU A 281 -11.28 -35.90 -31.24
N ARG A 282 -12.41 -35.25 -31.54
CA ARG A 282 -12.63 -33.84 -31.23
C ARG A 282 -12.60 -33.58 -29.72
N ASP A 283 -13.33 -34.41 -28.92
CA ASP A 283 -13.37 -34.26 -27.46
C ASP A 283 -11.98 -34.45 -26.84
N SER A 284 -11.17 -35.40 -27.33
CA SER A 284 -9.78 -35.58 -26.90
C SER A 284 -8.88 -34.35 -27.26
N ARG A 285 -9.07 -33.76 -28.44
CA ARG A 285 -8.34 -32.55 -28.84
C ARG A 285 -8.74 -31.34 -27.99
N VAL A 286 -10.00 -31.18 -27.67
CA VAL A 286 -10.49 -30.12 -26.79
C VAL A 286 -9.80 -30.20 -25.43
N GLU A 287 -9.76 -31.39 -24.83
CA GLU A 287 -9.15 -31.55 -23.50
C GLU A 287 -7.62 -31.37 -23.56
N ALA A 288 -6.93 -31.89 -24.57
CA ALA A 288 -5.49 -31.70 -24.74
C ALA A 288 -5.14 -30.22 -24.95
N LEU A 289 -5.91 -29.50 -25.75
CA LEU A 289 -5.73 -28.06 -25.97
C LEU A 289 -5.99 -27.28 -24.69
N ARG A 290 -7.06 -27.62 -23.96
CA ARG A 290 -7.40 -27.03 -22.68
C ARG A 290 -6.25 -27.14 -21.69
N ILE A 291 -5.67 -28.33 -21.54
CA ILE A 291 -4.52 -28.57 -20.64
C ILE A 291 -3.29 -27.74 -21.06
N ALA A 292 -2.99 -27.66 -22.37
CA ALA A 292 -1.86 -26.90 -22.85
C ALA A 292 -2.03 -25.39 -22.61
N LEU A 293 -3.23 -24.83 -22.85
CA LEU A 293 -3.55 -23.42 -22.59
C LEU A 293 -3.49 -23.10 -21.09
N MET A 294 -4.03 -23.98 -20.25
CA MET A 294 -3.93 -23.83 -18.80
C MET A 294 -2.47 -23.83 -18.31
N ALA A 295 -1.64 -24.71 -18.83
CA ALA A 295 -0.23 -24.77 -18.46
C ALA A 295 0.53 -23.50 -18.82
N ILE A 296 0.19 -22.86 -19.95
CA ILE A 296 0.73 -21.54 -20.32
C ILE A 296 0.27 -20.46 -19.32
N MET A 297 -1.00 -20.45 -18.94
CA MET A 297 -1.52 -19.51 -17.94
C MET A 297 -0.82 -19.63 -16.58
N LEU A 298 -0.33 -20.82 -16.23
CA LEU A 298 0.39 -21.11 -14.99
C LEU A 298 1.91 -20.99 -15.15
N HIS A 299 2.40 -20.39 -16.25
CA HIS A 299 3.81 -20.12 -16.40
C HIS A 299 4.33 -19.21 -15.28
N HIS A 300 5.52 -19.49 -14.75
CA HIS A 300 6.03 -18.76 -13.58
C HIS A 300 6.14 -17.24 -13.80
N GLU A 301 6.42 -16.78 -15.02
CA GLU A 301 6.47 -15.35 -15.36
C GLU A 301 5.08 -14.69 -15.45
N SER A 302 3.99 -15.44 -15.46
CA SER A 302 2.64 -14.89 -15.32
C SER A 302 2.28 -14.62 -13.85
N ILE A 303 2.95 -15.31 -12.93
CA ILE A 303 2.70 -15.25 -11.48
C ILE A 303 3.72 -14.38 -10.76
N TYR A 304 4.98 -14.38 -11.24
CA TYR A 304 6.09 -13.70 -10.58
C TYR A 304 6.83 -12.76 -11.53
N ARG A 305 7.26 -11.62 -11.00
CA ARG A 305 8.36 -10.82 -11.56
C ARG A 305 9.67 -11.52 -11.18
N ILE A 306 10.51 -11.71 -12.16
CA ILE A 306 11.83 -12.29 -11.94
C ILE A 306 12.83 -11.14 -11.80
N GLU A 307 13.48 -11.06 -10.66
CA GLU A 307 14.51 -10.06 -10.36
C GLU A 307 15.70 -10.73 -9.66
N ILE A 308 16.33 -11.69 -10.34
CA ILE A 308 17.44 -12.48 -9.81
C ILE A 308 18.81 -12.01 -10.28
N GLY A 309 18.85 -11.05 -11.21
CA GLY A 309 20.09 -10.52 -11.77
C GLY A 309 20.69 -11.44 -12.82
N LEU A 310 20.00 -11.59 -13.96
CA LEU A 310 20.47 -12.40 -15.09
C LEU A 310 21.55 -11.71 -15.94
N GLY A 311 21.81 -10.44 -15.68
CA GLY A 311 22.84 -9.66 -16.38
C GLY A 311 24.27 -9.94 -15.88
N PRO A 312 25.23 -9.13 -16.33
CA PRO A 312 26.64 -9.32 -15.99
C PRO A 312 26.91 -9.16 -14.50
N LYS A 313 27.93 -9.92 -14.03
CA LYS A 313 28.46 -9.80 -12.68
C LYS A 313 29.53 -8.71 -12.64
N ASP A 314 29.49 -7.85 -11.63
CA ASP A 314 30.50 -6.82 -11.41
C ASP A 314 31.64 -7.30 -10.49
N GLU A 315 32.63 -6.42 -10.27
CA GLU A 315 33.79 -6.67 -9.40
C GLU A 315 33.45 -6.82 -7.92
N PHE A 316 32.28 -6.30 -7.48
CA PHE A 316 31.77 -6.38 -6.12
C PHE A 316 30.93 -7.64 -5.87
N GLY A 317 30.83 -8.51 -6.85
CA GLY A 317 30.09 -9.77 -6.73
C GLY A 317 28.57 -9.63 -6.94
N ARG A 318 28.10 -8.43 -7.32
CA ARG A 318 26.70 -8.15 -7.62
C ARG A 318 26.41 -8.48 -9.11
N ARG A 319 25.17 -8.83 -9.38
CA ARG A 319 24.69 -9.04 -10.75
C ARG A 319 23.70 -7.96 -11.15
N ARG A 320 23.90 -7.34 -12.30
CA ARG A 320 22.94 -6.40 -12.84
C ARG A 320 21.68 -7.14 -13.30
N LEU A 321 20.52 -6.49 -13.20
CA LEU A 321 19.33 -6.95 -13.90
C LEU A 321 19.62 -7.01 -15.42
N SER A 322 19.15 -8.04 -16.08
CA SER A 322 19.17 -8.10 -17.56
C SER A 322 18.29 -6.99 -18.15
N ALA A 323 18.43 -6.73 -19.46
CA ALA A 323 17.58 -5.75 -20.15
C ALA A 323 16.08 -6.07 -19.94
N THR A 324 15.69 -7.34 -20.03
CA THR A 324 14.31 -7.79 -19.82
C THR A 324 13.86 -7.56 -18.38
N GLU A 325 14.64 -8.02 -17.39
CA GLU A 325 14.31 -7.77 -15.97
C GLU A 325 14.18 -6.28 -15.67
N THR A 326 15.05 -5.44 -16.25
CA THR A 326 15.01 -3.98 -16.09
C THR A 326 13.73 -3.38 -16.67
N ALA A 327 13.35 -3.77 -17.90
CA ALA A 327 12.13 -3.30 -18.56
C ALA A 327 10.87 -3.61 -17.72
N PHE A 328 10.74 -4.87 -17.28
CA PHE A 328 9.61 -5.30 -16.44
C PHE A 328 9.60 -4.60 -15.08
N SER A 329 10.77 -4.44 -14.44
CA SER A 329 10.87 -3.78 -13.14
C SER A 329 10.46 -2.30 -13.21
N ILE A 330 10.87 -1.57 -14.25
CA ILE A 330 10.48 -0.17 -14.47
C ILE A 330 8.98 -0.05 -14.75
N ALA A 331 8.46 -0.87 -15.67
CA ALA A 331 7.06 -0.82 -16.06
C ALA A 331 6.15 -1.10 -14.86
N PHE A 332 6.41 -2.18 -14.11
CA PHE A 332 5.64 -2.50 -12.91
C PHE A 332 5.81 -1.46 -11.78
N ALA A 333 6.97 -0.84 -11.65
CA ALA A 333 7.19 0.17 -10.63
C ALA A 333 6.32 1.43 -10.83
N LEU A 334 5.94 1.76 -12.06
CA LEU A 334 5.20 2.98 -12.37
C LEU A 334 3.75 2.73 -12.77
N THR A 335 3.49 1.71 -13.60
CA THR A 335 2.24 1.58 -14.35
C THR A 335 1.34 0.43 -13.92
N ASP A 336 1.81 -0.51 -13.10
CA ASP A 336 1.17 -1.82 -12.86
C ASP A 336 0.87 -2.58 -14.17
N GLN A 337 1.56 -2.22 -15.24
CA GLN A 337 1.45 -2.87 -16.53
C GLN A 337 2.79 -3.44 -16.95
N ARG A 338 2.76 -4.30 -17.94
CA ARG A 338 3.96 -4.84 -18.56
C ARG A 338 4.63 -3.79 -19.43
N PRO A 339 5.91 -4.01 -19.81
CA PRO A 339 6.61 -3.07 -20.68
C PRO A 339 5.83 -2.76 -21.94
N ASP A 340 5.79 -1.49 -22.30
CA ASP A 340 5.23 -1.06 -23.59
C ASP A 340 6.16 -1.45 -24.78
N PRO A 341 5.69 -1.35 -26.03
CA PRO A 341 6.49 -1.71 -27.19
C PRO A 341 7.82 -0.97 -27.29
N ILE A 342 7.91 0.27 -26.81
CA ILE A 342 9.13 1.08 -26.83
C ILE A 342 10.17 0.52 -25.86
N LEU A 343 9.74 0.13 -24.66
CA LEU A 343 10.61 -0.56 -23.71
C LEU A 343 11.08 -1.91 -24.23
N MET A 344 10.19 -2.68 -24.88
CA MET A 344 10.56 -3.98 -25.45
C MET A 344 11.51 -3.83 -26.63
N GLU A 345 11.34 -2.82 -27.49
CA GLU A 345 12.32 -2.50 -28.53
C GLU A 345 13.70 -2.15 -27.94
N ALA A 346 13.73 -1.43 -26.83
CA ALA A 346 14.99 -1.13 -26.13
C ALA A 346 15.66 -2.39 -25.55
N VAL A 347 14.85 -3.40 -25.13
CA VAL A 347 15.35 -4.73 -24.72
C VAL A 347 16.00 -5.45 -25.91
N GLU A 348 15.29 -5.56 -27.03
CA GLU A 348 15.74 -6.27 -28.23
C GLU A 348 17.05 -5.70 -28.81
N ASN A 349 17.20 -4.39 -28.72
CA ASN A 349 18.40 -3.68 -29.17
C ASN A 349 19.52 -3.59 -28.13
N GLY A 350 19.36 -4.21 -26.94
CA GLY A 350 20.33 -4.19 -25.83
C GLY A 350 20.57 -2.81 -25.21
N ARG A 351 19.72 -1.83 -25.51
CA ARG A 351 19.91 -0.43 -25.05
C ARG A 351 19.76 -0.27 -23.54
N LEU A 352 18.89 -1.05 -22.90
CA LEU A 352 18.66 -0.99 -21.42
C LEU A 352 19.86 -1.49 -20.58
N GLU A 353 20.91 -1.98 -21.23
CA GLU A 353 22.17 -2.22 -20.55
C GLU A 353 22.92 -0.93 -20.19
N GLN A 354 22.58 0.20 -20.84
CA GLN A 354 23.15 1.51 -20.55
C GLN A 354 22.27 2.28 -19.57
N LEU A 355 22.90 2.93 -18.57
CA LEU A 355 22.19 3.68 -17.54
C LEU A 355 21.43 4.89 -18.12
N GLU A 356 22.03 5.54 -19.10
CA GLU A 356 21.45 6.70 -19.80
C GLU A 356 20.14 6.35 -20.51
N GLU A 357 20.06 5.13 -21.10
CA GLU A 357 18.81 4.67 -21.72
C GLU A 357 17.75 4.35 -20.66
N VAL A 358 18.12 3.70 -19.55
CA VAL A 358 17.21 3.47 -18.41
C VAL A 358 16.62 4.80 -17.93
N GLN A 359 17.47 5.81 -17.76
CA GLN A 359 17.06 7.15 -17.36
C GLN A 359 16.13 7.80 -18.40
N SER A 360 16.45 7.69 -19.67
CA SER A 360 15.63 8.21 -20.78
C SER A 360 14.24 7.58 -20.80
N GLN A 361 14.14 6.26 -20.63
CA GLN A 361 12.87 5.55 -20.60
C GLN A 361 12.04 5.92 -19.37
N LEU A 362 12.67 6.11 -18.22
CA LEU A 362 11.97 6.60 -17.02
C LEU A 362 11.42 8.01 -17.22
N GLN A 363 12.23 8.93 -17.78
CA GLN A 363 11.79 10.29 -18.10
C GLN A 363 10.62 10.29 -19.09
N ARG A 364 10.67 9.43 -20.11
CA ARG A 364 9.56 9.25 -21.06
C ARG A 364 8.31 8.77 -20.36
N LEU A 365 8.39 7.68 -19.58
CA LEU A 365 7.23 7.12 -18.86
C LEU A 365 6.63 8.13 -17.88
N LEU A 366 7.47 8.85 -17.14
CA LEU A 366 7.01 9.85 -16.16
C LEU A 366 6.41 11.09 -16.84
N GLY A 367 7.00 11.55 -17.95
CA GLY A 367 6.59 12.76 -18.66
C GLY A 367 5.39 12.55 -19.61
N ASP A 368 5.18 11.34 -20.10
CA ASP A 368 4.09 11.06 -21.02
C ASP A 368 2.73 11.09 -20.29
N LYS A 369 1.85 11.98 -20.74
CA LYS A 369 0.52 12.17 -20.14
C LYS A 369 -0.45 11.04 -20.50
N ASP A 370 -0.22 10.35 -21.61
CA ASP A 370 -1.09 9.27 -22.07
C ASP A 370 -0.78 7.93 -21.38
N ILE A 371 0.34 7.85 -20.65
CA ILE A 371 0.72 6.66 -19.88
C ILE A 371 0.17 6.78 -18.45
N ALA A 372 -0.74 5.90 -18.09
CA ALA A 372 -1.26 5.80 -16.73
C ALA A 372 -0.20 5.35 -15.71
N LYS A 373 -0.14 6.02 -14.56
CA LYS A 373 0.85 5.79 -13.48
C LYS A 373 0.16 5.61 -12.12
N PRO A 374 -0.73 4.60 -11.97
CA PRO A 374 -1.56 4.44 -10.77
C PRO A 374 -0.73 4.21 -9.51
N ARG A 375 0.46 3.65 -9.63
CA ARG A 375 1.33 3.40 -8.47
C ARG A 375 1.81 4.68 -7.80
N ILE A 376 1.92 5.79 -8.54
CA ILE A 376 2.34 7.07 -7.96
C ILE A 376 1.28 7.57 -6.98
N LEU A 377 0.02 7.67 -7.39
CA LEU A 377 -1.06 8.07 -6.49
C LEU A 377 -1.23 7.09 -5.32
N ARG A 378 -1.17 5.78 -5.61
CA ARG A 378 -1.28 4.74 -4.58
C ARG A 378 -0.19 4.85 -3.52
N PHE A 379 1.04 5.24 -3.89
CA PHE A 379 2.08 5.53 -2.91
C PHE A 379 1.62 6.55 -1.87
N PHE A 380 1.02 7.66 -2.29
CA PHE A 380 0.53 8.68 -1.37
C PHE A 380 -0.67 8.20 -0.56
N GLN A 381 -1.59 7.45 -1.18
CA GLN A 381 -2.73 6.83 -0.47
C GLN A 381 -2.24 5.88 0.65
N GLU A 382 -1.24 5.05 0.37
CA GLU A 382 -0.67 4.12 1.35
C GLU A 382 0.25 4.82 2.37
N PHE A 383 1.05 5.80 1.96
CA PHE A 383 1.94 6.56 2.84
C PHE A 383 1.13 7.35 3.88
N PHE A 384 0.16 8.15 3.46
CA PHE A 384 -0.68 8.93 4.36
C PHE A 384 -1.81 8.10 5.00
N GLY A 385 -2.22 7.01 4.39
CA GLY A 385 -3.28 6.13 4.90
C GLY A 385 -4.69 6.70 4.79
N TYR A 386 -4.90 7.82 4.10
CA TYR A 386 -6.21 8.47 4.00
C TYR A 386 -7.25 7.62 3.25
N GLY A 387 -6.84 6.70 2.36
CA GLY A 387 -7.71 5.73 1.71
C GLY A 387 -8.37 4.72 2.66
N HIS A 388 -8.14 4.82 3.97
CA HIS A 388 -8.84 4.04 4.99
C HIS A 388 -10.06 4.76 5.58
N ALA A 389 -10.37 5.99 5.17
CA ALA A 389 -11.48 6.75 5.73
C ALA A 389 -12.82 6.03 5.60
N HIS A 390 -13.08 5.39 4.43
CA HIS A 390 -14.31 4.63 4.18
C HIS A 390 -14.45 3.36 5.05
N LYS A 391 -13.37 2.89 5.69
CA LYS A 391 -13.36 1.71 6.56
C LYS A 391 -13.64 2.03 8.02
N VAL A 392 -13.55 3.31 8.39
CA VAL A 392 -13.84 3.75 9.75
C VAL A 392 -15.34 3.89 9.92
N PHE A 393 -15.94 2.96 10.64
CA PHE A 393 -17.36 3.03 10.98
C PHE A 393 -17.62 4.25 11.90
N LYS A 394 -18.59 5.11 11.53
CA LYS A 394 -18.95 6.30 12.32
C LYS A 394 -20.35 6.18 12.90
N ASP A 395 -20.53 6.66 14.13
CA ASP A 395 -21.86 6.84 14.71
C ASP A 395 -22.55 8.05 14.04
N GLU A 396 -23.49 7.79 13.13
CA GLU A 396 -24.21 8.82 12.37
C GLU A 396 -24.99 9.80 13.27
N LYS A 397 -25.36 9.41 14.49
CA LYS A 397 -26.02 10.31 15.44
C LYS A 397 -25.15 11.48 15.84
N ARG A 398 -23.84 11.31 15.79
CA ARG A 398 -22.82 12.34 16.10
C ARG A 398 -22.53 13.28 14.93
N SER A 399 -22.93 12.88 13.74
CA SER A 399 -22.65 13.63 12.49
C SER A 399 -23.32 15.00 12.39
N GLY A 400 -24.23 15.34 13.30
CA GLY A 400 -25.06 16.55 13.20
C GLY A 400 -26.28 16.36 12.26
N GLY A 401 -26.68 15.10 12.04
CA GLY A 401 -27.92 14.73 11.36
C GLY A 401 -27.77 14.49 9.85
N PHE A 402 -26.56 14.15 9.33
CA PHE A 402 -26.42 13.64 7.97
C PHE A 402 -26.18 12.12 7.97
N SER A 403 -26.62 11.46 6.90
CA SER A 403 -26.37 10.04 6.70
C SER A 403 -24.99 9.86 6.09
N TYR A 404 -24.02 9.56 6.95
CA TYR A 404 -22.61 9.43 6.57
C TYR A 404 -22.38 8.35 5.50
N TYR A 405 -23.04 7.19 5.65
CA TYR A 405 -22.92 6.08 4.71
C TYR A 405 -23.91 6.13 3.56
N GLY A 406 -25.14 6.59 3.81
CA GLY A 406 -26.18 6.66 2.78
C GLY A 406 -25.82 7.57 1.61
N GLU A 407 -24.89 8.48 1.81
CA GLU A 407 -24.48 9.51 0.88
C GLU A 407 -23.03 9.34 0.38
N ASN A 408 -22.31 8.29 0.79
CA ASN A 408 -20.92 7.97 0.41
C ASN A 408 -19.91 9.11 0.69
N TYR A 409 -20.06 9.83 1.78
CA TYR A 409 -19.14 10.91 2.14
C TYR A 409 -17.69 10.45 2.29
N PRO A 410 -17.38 9.28 2.87
CA PRO A 410 -15.99 8.83 2.97
C PRO A 410 -15.30 8.74 1.61
N ASP A 411 -15.98 8.15 0.61
CA ASP A 411 -15.45 8.05 -0.75
C ASP A 411 -15.24 9.44 -1.40
N MET A 412 -16.09 10.42 -1.05
CA MET A 412 -15.92 11.78 -1.54
C MET A 412 -14.69 12.44 -0.94
N TYR A 413 -14.45 12.29 0.36
CA TYR A 413 -13.27 12.85 1.02
C TYR A 413 -11.97 12.22 0.53
N GLU A 414 -11.95 10.90 0.31
CA GLU A 414 -10.80 10.22 -0.28
C GLU A 414 -10.49 10.74 -1.67
N ARG A 415 -11.51 10.94 -2.50
CA ARG A 415 -11.34 11.51 -3.83
C ARG A 415 -10.85 12.96 -3.80
N ASP A 416 -11.38 13.78 -2.90
CA ASP A 416 -10.91 15.16 -2.74
C ASP A 416 -9.43 15.19 -2.31
N ALA A 417 -9.00 14.23 -1.47
CA ALA A 417 -7.60 14.05 -1.12
C ALA A 417 -6.76 13.59 -2.31
N ASP A 418 -7.27 12.68 -3.15
CA ASP A 418 -6.62 12.28 -4.38
C ASP A 418 -6.38 13.48 -5.31
N PHE A 419 -7.38 14.34 -5.51
CA PHE A 419 -7.22 15.55 -6.32
C PHE A 419 -6.27 16.55 -5.70
N PHE A 420 -6.26 16.69 -4.38
CA PHE A 420 -5.27 17.50 -3.68
C PHE A 420 -3.85 17.03 -3.98
N VAL A 421 -3.60 15.73 -3.88
CA VAL A 421 -2.30 15.12 -4.20
C VAL A 421 -1.95 15.32 -5.68
N LEU A 422 -2.88 15.03 -6.59
CA LEU A 422 -2.64 15.10 -8.02
C LEU A 422 -2.35 16.51 -8.51
N ASN A 423 -3.03 17.51 -7.96
CA ASN A 423 -2.77 18.92 -8.29
C ASN A 423 -1.32 19.33 -7.92
N ILE A 424 -0.83 18.85 -6.79
CA ILE A 424 0.55 19.11 -6.37
C ILE A 424 1.55 18.35 -7.26
N LEU A 425 1.24 17.13 -7.64
CA LEU A 425 2.08 16.30 -8.50
C LEU A 425 2.14 16.78 -9.94
N GLU A 426 1.11 17.48 -10.45
CA GLU A 426 1.14 18.05 -11.80
C GLU A 426 2.17 19.16 -11.92
N GLU A 427 2.33 19.99 -10.89
CA GLU A 427 3.35 21.03 -10.84
C GLU A 427 4.74 20.45 -10.50
N ASP A 428 4.78 19.33 -9.79
CA ASP A 428 5.96 18.56 -9.39
C ASP A 428 7.10 19.43 -8.78
N THR A 429 6.71 20.40 -7.96
CA THR A 429 7.62 21.30 -7.26
C THR A 429 7.28 21.35 -5.78
N ASP A 430 8.30 21.29 -4.93
CA ASP A 430 8.19 21.31 -3.45
C ASP A 430 7.11 20.36 -2.92
N VAL A 431 7.04 19.14 -3.52
CA VAL A 431 5.91 18.24 -3.39
C VAL A 431 5.62 17.89 -1.93
N LEU A 432 6.61 17.42 -1.16
CA LEU A 432 6.38 17.04 0.23
C LEU A 432 5.91 18.21 1.09
N ARG A 433 6.58 19.36 0.98
CA ARG A 433 6.21 20.54 1.77
C ARG A 433 4.80 21.00 1.44
N ARG A 434 4.43 21.05 0.17
CA ARG A 434 3.07 21.42 -0.25
C ARG A 434 2.03 20.42 0.22
N LEU A 435 2.32 19.11 0.19
CA LEU A 435 1.44 18.07 0.75
C LEU A 435 1.21 18.24 2.25
N LEU A 436 2.15 18.84 2.98
CA LEU A 436 2.05 19.13 4.40
C LEU A 436 1.43 20.50 4.70
N THR A 437 1.63 21.53 3.86
CA THR A 437 1.35 22.92 4.23
C THR A 437 0.34 23.65 3.35
N SER A 438 -0.08 23.10 2.19
CA SER A 438 -1.03 23.79 1.32
C SER A 438 -2.39 23.99 2.01
N ASP A 439 -2.91 25.20 1.93
CA ASP A 439 -4.24 25.59 2.40
C ASP A 439 -5.34 25.46 1.32
N GLU A 440 -4.98 24.95 0.15
CA GLU A 440 -5.83 24.80 -1.02
C GLU A 440 -6.49 23.43 -1.07
N TYR A 441 -7.82 23.37 -1.00
CA TYR A 441 -8.59 22.15 -0.92
C TYR A 441 -9.58 22.01 -2.07
N PHE A 442 -9.91 20.76 -2.40
CA PHE A 442 -10.85 20.40 -3.46
C PHE A 442 -12.18 19.91 -2.88
N PHE A 443 -13.28 20.26 -3.55
CA PHE A 443 -14.63 19.83 -3.23
C PHE A 443 -15.28 19.25 -4.49
N LEU A 444 -14.65 18.21 -5.07
CA LEU A 444 -15.01 17.66 -6.38
C LEU A 444 -16.03 16.53 -6.27
N ASN A 445 -17.26 16.89 -6.00
CA ASN A 445 -18.37 15.99 -6.08
C ASN A 445 -19.33 16.36 -7.23
N ARG A 446 -20.35 15.53 -7.46
CA ARG A 446 -21.37 15.80 -8.48
C ARG A 446 -22.03 17.16 -8.28
N GLN A 447 -22.12 17.66 -7.07
CA GLN A 447 -22.74 18.93 -6.74
C GLN A 447 -21.92 20.13 -7.21
N THR A 448 -20.58 20.06 -7.13
CA THR A 448 -19.69 21.11 -7.65
C THR A 448 -19.96 21.37 -9.13
N PHE A 449 -20.06 20.31 -9.93
CA PHE A 449 -20.39 20.42 -11.34
C PHE A 449 -21.80 20.97 -11.58
N ARG A 450 -22.77 20.55 -10.77
CA ARG A 450 -24.14 21.08 -10.84
C ARG A 450 -24.20 22.58 -10.51
N ASN A 451 -23.47 23.02 -9.50
CA ASN A 451 -23.38 24.43 -9.14
C ASN A 451 -22.80 25.27 -10.27
N THR A 452 -21.72 24.79 -10.90
CA THR A 452 -21.11 25.45 -12.06
C THR A 452 -22.11 25.55 -13.23
N VAL A 453 -22.87 24.49 -13.51
CA VAL A 453 -23.90 24.50 -14.55
C VAL A 453 -25.07 25.42 -14.17
N TYR A 454 -25.45 25.48 -12.90
CA TYR A 454 -26.50 26.37 -12.41
C TYR A 454 -26.09 27.84 -12.49
N ASP A 455 -24.88 28.17 -12.09
CA ASP A 455 -24.35 29.53 -12.25
C ASP A 455 -24.28 29.96 -13.71
N PHE A 456 -23.80 29.06 -14.59
CA PHE A 456 -23.80 29.30 -16.02
C PHE A 456 -25.23 29.51 -16.56
N TYR A 457 -26.21 28.73 -16.09
CA TYR A 457 -27.63 28.89 -16.47
C TYR A 457 -28.13 30.27 -16.03
N LEU A 458 -27.91 30.72 -14.81
CA LEU A 458 -28.34 32.03 -14.34
C LEU A 458 -27.76 33.19 -15.18
N GLN A 459 -26.49 33.08 -15.57
CA GLN A 459 -25.82 34.08 -16.40
C GLN A 459 -26.33 34.11 -17.86
N ASN A 460 -26.87 33.02 -18.35
CA ASN A 460 -27.33 32.84 -19.73
C ASN A 460 -28.84 32.52 -19.82
N GLN A 461 -29.59 32.91 -18.83
CA GLN A 461 -31.01 32.50 -18.64
C GLN A 461 -31.89 32.78 -19.86
N ALA A 462 -31.77 33.96 -20.49
CA ALA A 462 -32.59 34.34 -21.62
C ALA A 462 -32.44 33.40 -22.83
N ASP A 463 -31.19 33.02 -23.14
CA ASP A 463 -30.90 32.14 -24.27
C ASP A 463 -31.32 30.72 -24.00
N LEU A 464 -31.04 30.23 -22.76
CA LEU A 464 -31.32 28.86 -22.37
C LEU A 464 -32.83 28.61 -22.12
N ASP A 465 -33.60 29.63 -21.71
CA ASP A 465 -35.05 29.55 -21.56
C ASP A 465 -35.77 29.51 -22.91
N ALA A 466 -35.21 30.13 -23.96
CA ALA A 466 -35.73 30.06 -25.31
C ALA A 466 -35.48 28.72 -26.01
N ASP A 467 -35.04 27.71 -25.27
CA ASP A 467 -34.64 26.40 -25.75
C ASP A 467 -33.46 26.43 -26.74
N GLN A 468 -32.72 27.53 -26.74
CA GLN A 468 -31.51 27.72 -27.52
C GLN A 468 -30.30 27.40 -26.65
N PHE A 469 -29.57 26.34 -27.00
CA PHE A 469 -28.29 26.03 -26.43
C PHE A 469 -27.23 26.01 -27.55
N PRO A 470 -26.84 27.23 -28.02
CA PRO A 470 -25.91 27.36 -29.14
C PRO A 470 -24.59 26.68 -28.88
N GLU A 471 -23.91 26.25 -29.95
CA GLU A 471 -22.59 25.59 -29.90
C GLU A 471 -21.58 26.40 -29.07
N GLU A 472 -21.56 27.70 -29.25
CA GLU A 472 -20.66 28.61 -28.51
C GLU A 472 -20.87 28.54 -26.99
N LYS A 473 -22.12 28.52 -26.55
CA LYS A 473 -22.47 28.39 -25.12
C LYS A 473 -22.20 26.98 -24.57
N GLN A 474 -22.30 25.95 -25.41
CA GLN A 474 -21.90 24.60 -25.04
C GLN A 474 -20.38 24.56 -24.80
N GLN A 475 -19.60 25.14 -25.70
CA GLN A 475 -18.15 25.20 -25.58
C GLN A 475 -17.69 26.06 -24.39
N GLU A 476 -18.39 27.14 -24.08
CA GLU A 476 -18.13 27.95 -22.90
C GLU A 476 -18.36 27.15 -21.61
N LEU A 477 -19.49 26.42 -21.52
CA LEU A 477 -19.77 25.58 -20.36
C LEU A 477 -18.76 24.43 -20.21
N LEU A 478 -18.38 23.79 -21.31
CA LEU A 478 -17.35 22.73 -21.30
C LEU A 478 -16.03 23.27 -20.78
N ARG A 479 -15.60 24.45 -21.20
CA ARG A 479 -14.37 25.10 -20.67
C ARG A 479 -14.49 25.43 -19.19
N ARG A 480 -15.65 25.89 -18.70
CA ARG A 480 -15.86 26.14 -17.26
C ARG A 480 -15.83 24.86 -16.44
N LEU A 481 -16.29 23.75 -16.98
CA LEU A 481 -16.29 22.45 -16.31
C LEU A 481 -14.92 21.80 -16.35
N ASP A 482 -14.03 22.25 -17.25
CA ASP A 482 -12.67 21.73 -17.44
C ASP A 482 -12.62 20.20 -17.51
N LEU A 483 -13.58 19.62 -18.24
CA LEU A 483 -13.79 18.17 -18.25
C LEU A 483 -12.64 17.39 -18.85
N ASP A 484 -11.90 18.01 -19.79
CA ASP A 484 -10.76 17.36 -20.44
C ASP A 484 -9.62 17.19 -19.42
N HIS A 485 -9.37 18.20 -18.58
CA HIS A 485 -8.39 18.10 -17.51
C HIS A 485 -8.73 17.01 -16.49
N TRP A 486 -9.95 17.05 -15.95
CA TRP A 486 -10.41 16.04 -14.98
C TRP A 486 -10.48 14.63 -15.58
N GLY A 487 -10.84 14.52 -16.86
CA GLY A 487 -10.82 13.26 -17.61
C GLY A 487 -9.43 12.69 -17.74
N GLN A 488 -8.45 13.51 -18.11
CA GLN A 488 -7.03 13.11 -18.21
C GLN A 488 -6.46 12.66 -16.86
N LEU A 489 -6.76 13.37 -15.77
CA LEU A 489 -6.35 12.96 -14.43
C LEU A 489 -6.96 11.61 -14.05
N ASN A 490 -8.26 11.40 -14.34
CA ASN A 490 -8.92 10.14 -14.10
C ASN A 490 -8.28 8.97 -14.87
N GLU A 491 -7.98 9.16 -16.14
CA GLU A 491 -7.31 8.15 -16.98
C GLU A 491 -5.88 7.86 -16.50
N LYS A 492 -5.13 8.93 -16.23
CA LYS A 492 -3.72 8.83 -15.81
C LYS A 492 -3.52 8.12 -14.48
N TYR A 493 -4.46 8.27 -13.52
CA TYR A 493 -4.31 7.78 -12.15
C TYR A 493 -5.40 6.80 -11.71
N TYR A 494 -6.26 6.34 -12.61
CA TYR A 494 -7.33 5.36 -12.35
C TYR A 494 -8.24 5.74 -11.17
N LEU A 495 -8.79 6.94 -11.21
CA LEU A 495 -9.74 7.42 -10.20
C LEU A 495 -11.12 6.74 -10.40
N HIS A 496 -11.25 5.50 -9.97
CA HIS A 496 -12.41 4.63 -10.23
C HIS A 496 -13.79 5.21 -9.88
N ASN A 497 -13.87 6.12 -8.91
CA ASN A 497 -15.13 6.67 -8.45
C ASN A 497 -15.55 7.96 -9.14
N PHE A 498 -14.65 8.61 -9.89
CA PHE A 498 -14.98 9.85 -10.59
C PHE A 498 -16.06 9.65 -11.64
N ASN A 499 -16.05 8.53 -12.38
CA ASN A 499 -16.98 8.24 -13.47
C ASN A 499 -18.39 7.82 -13.03
N ARG A 500 -18.63 7.42 -11.79
CA ARG A 500 -19.98 7.01 -11.34
C ARG A 500 -20.96 8.17 -11.28
N GLY A 501 -20.52 9.41 -11.21
CA GLY A 501 -21.37 10.60 -11.12
C GLY A 501 -21.33 11.54 -12.31
N PHE A 502 -20.29 11.49 -13.15
CA PHE A 502 -20.06 12.48 -14.18
C PHE A 502 -19.36 11.89 -15.42
N ASN A 503 -20.14 11.46 -16.39
CA ASN A 503 -19.61 11.23 -17.74
C ASN A 503 -19.45 12.58 -18.42
N GLY A 504 -18.22 13.00 -18.74
CA GLY A 504 -17.85 14.20 -19.46
C GLY A 504 -18.40 14.32 -20.89
N SER A 505 -19.55 13.67 -21.16
CA SER A 505 -20.20 13.74 -22.43
C SER A 505 -21.19 14.90 -22.46
N ILE A 506 -21.33 15.54 -23.61
CA ILE A 506 -22.39 16.53 -23.91
C ILE A 506 -23.77 16.03 -23.46
N ARG A 507 -24.00 14.71 -23.46
CA ARG A 507 -25.22 14.09 -22.99
C ARG A 507 -25.46 14.30 -21.50
N ALA A 508 -24.41 14.16 -20.65
CA ALA A 508 -24.52 14.41 -19.22
C ALA A 508 -24.75 15.89 -18.92
N ILE A 509 -24.09 16.78 -19.64
CA ILE A 509 -24.28 18.24 -19.52
C ILE A 509 -25.71 18.61 -19.88
N LYS A 510 -26.25 18.12 -21.00
CA LYS A 510 -27.68 18.34 -21.40
C LYS A 510 -28.64 17.83 -20.35
N GLN A 511 -28.33 16.70 -19.70
CA GLN A 511 -29.16 16.20 -18.62
C GLN A 511 -29.11 17.10 -17.38
N ILE A 512 -27.93 17.63 -16.99
CA ILE A 512 -27.78 18.57 -15.87
C ILE A 512 -28.51 19.89 -16.18
N VAL A 513 -28.39 20.46 -17.40
CA VAL A 513 -29.13 21.65 -17.83
C VAL A 513 -30.62 21.41 -17.77
N LYS A 514 -31.10 20.23 -18.19
CA LYS A 514 -32.50 19.85 -18.08
C LYS A 514 -32.97 19.78 -16.63
N GLU A 515 -32.22 19.20 -15.76
CA GLU A 515 -32.50 19.14 -14.32
C GLU A 515 -32.56 20.56 -13.72
N VAL A 516 -31.61 21.43 -14.02
CA VAL A 516 -31.55 22.81 -13.55
C VAL A 516 -32.81 23.58 -14.04
N ARG A 517 -33.24 23.41 -15.29
CA ARG A 517 -34.49 24.02 -15.82
C ARG A 517 -35.72 23.52 -15.09
N GLN A 518 -35.77 22.25 -14.69
CA GLN A 518 -36.90 21.70 -13.91
C GLN A 518 -36.96 22.31 -12.52
N TRP A 519 -35.84 22.66 -11.91
CA TRP A 519 -35.80 23.33 -10.61
C TRP A 519 -36.38 24.74 -10.66
N LYS A 520 -36.17 25.48 -11.73
CA LYS A 520 -36.73 26.83 -11.95
C LYS A 520 -38.25 26.85 -11.95
N ASN A 521 -38.89 25.80 -12.42
CA ASN A 521 -40.37 25.73 -12.50
C ASN A 521 -41.04 25.35 -11.17
N THR A 522 -40.25 25.19 -10.08
CA THR A 522 -40.78 25.01 -8.75
C THR A 522 -40.88 26.36 -8.07
N THR A 523 -42.10 26.80 -7.72
CA THR A 523 -42.38 28.02 -6.93
C THR A 523 -41.94 27.94 -5.49
N ASP A 524 -41.27 26.91 -5.10
CA ASP A 524 -40.76 26.68 -3.77
C ASP A 524 -39.29 27.15 -3.75
N GLU A 525 -39.07 28.31 -3.16
CA GLU A 525 -37.76 28.92 -3.00
C GLU A 525 -36.80 27.97 -2.27
N TYR A 526 -37.32 27.11 -1.39
CA TYR A 526 -36.60 26.03 -0.75
C TYR A 526 -36.18 24.93 -1.75
N LYS A 527 -37.00 24.61 -2.76
CA LYS A 527 -36.62 23.65 -3.82
C LYS A 527 -35.73 24.26 -4.88
N LEU A 528 -35.77 25.56 -5.10
CA LEU A 528 -34.84 26.29 -5.96
C LEU A 528 -33.42 26.34 -5.32
N LEU A 529 -33.37 26.65 -4.04
CA LEU A 529 -32.11 26.64 -3.23
C LEU A 529 -31.71 25.23 -2.81
N HIS A 530 -32.67 24.29 -2.68
CA HIS A 530 -32.48 22.98 -2.06
C HIS A 530 -32.96 21.81 -2.91
N GLY A 531 -33.39 22.02 -4.12
CA GLY A 531 -33.64 20.97 -5.14
C GLY A 531 -32.34 20.22 -5.50
N MET A 532 -31.24 20.83 -5.16
CA MET A 532 -29.98 20.19 -4.87
C MET A 532 -30.06 19.61 -3.46
N GLN A 533 -30.32 18.38 -3.34
CA GLN A 533 -30.58 17.58 -2.13
C GLN A 533 -29.91 18.02 -0.82
N PRO A 534 -30.38 17.58 0.37
CA PRO A 534 -29.78 17.82 1.68
C PRO A 534 -28.28 17.50 1.83
N LEU A 535 -27.70 16.69 0.95
CA LEU A 535 -26.28 16.46 0.70
C LEU A 535 -25.45 17.73 0.64
N TYR A 536 -26.00 18.75 0.03
CA TYR A 536 -25.34 19.99 -0.28
C TYR A 536 -24.88 20.78 0.95
N ARG A 537 -25.66 20.74 2.03
CA ARG A 537 -25.36 21.52 3.25
C ARG A 537 -24.35 20.88 4.17
N LYS A 538 -24.19 19.56 4.11
CA LYS A 538 -23.46 18.81 5.15
C LYS A 538 -22.07 18.40 4.72
N TYR A 539 -21.86 18.10 3.45
CA TYR A 539 -20.54 17.82 2.91
C TYR A 539 -19.55 18.99 3.14
N PRO A 540 -19.91 20.26 2.85
CA PRO A 540 -19.04 21.41 3.10
C PRO A 540 -18.76 21.66 4.58
N MET A 541 -19.63 21.27 5.49
CA MET A 541 -19.42 21.49 6.95
C MET A 541 -18.14 20.83 7.47
N VAL A 542 -17.68 19.74 6.87
CA VAL A 542 -16.44 19.07 7.25
C VAL A 542 -15.22 19.90 6.88
N TYR A 543 -15.34 20.77 5.87
CA TYR A 543 -14.31 21.73 5.47
C TYR A 543 -14.51 23.12 6.11
N ASP A 544 -15.37 23.22 7.14
CA ASP A 544 -15.64 24.45 7.88
C ASP A 544 -16.22 25.56 7.01
N LEU A 545 -16.93 25.18 5.94
CA LEU A 545 -17.67 26.11 5.10
C LEU A 545 -18.96 26.54 5.79
N ARG A 546 -19.15 27.86 5.90
CA ARG A 546 -20.37 28.46 6.41
C ARG A 546 -21.47 28.40 5.36
N ASP A 547 -22.73 28.60 5.79
CA ASP A 547 -23.90 28.58 4.90
C ASP A 547 -23.78 29.60 3.74
N ASP A 548 -23.12 30.73 3.95
CA ASP A 548 -22.87 31.78 2.95
C ASP A 548 -21.66 31.48 2.03
N GLU A 549 -20.84 30.46 2.34
CA GLU A 549 -19.68 30.05 1.56
C GLU A 549 -19.96 28.77 0.72
N GLN A 550 -21.21 28.35 0.59
CA GLN A 550 -21.56 27.07 -0.04
C GLN A 550 -21.61 27.11 -1.57
N ASP A 551 -21.44 28.27 -2.18
CA ASP A 551 -21.39 28.45 -3.64
C ASP A 551 -19.99 28.15 -4.18
N PHE A 552 -19.51 26.91 -3.96
CA PHE A 552 -18.25 26.48 -4.54
C PHE A 552 -18.45 26.02 -5.99
N LEU A 553 -17.72 26.65 -6.88
CA LEU A 553 -17.78 26.45 -8.33
C LEU A 553 -16.43 25.92 -8.84
N LEU A 554 -16.37 25.53 -10.11
CA LEU A 554 -15.12 25.38 -10.83
C LEU A 554 -14.67 26.75 -11.37
N PRO A 555 -13.37 27.02 -11.50
CA PRO A 555 -12.25 26.16 -11.14
C PRO A 555 -12.00 26.07 -9.64
N GLN A 556 -11.30 25.00 -9.24
CA GLN A 556 -10.81 24.78 -7.90
C GLN A 556 -9.26 24.77 -7.93
N PRO A 557 -8.52 24.84 -6.83
CA PRO A 557 -8.94 24.64 -5.44
C PRO A 557 -9.45 25.90 -4.71
N TYR A 558 -9.97 25.69 -3.47
CA TYR A 558 -10.37 26.76 -2.54
C TYR A 558 -9.47 26.79 -1.31
N LYS A 559 -9.07 28.01 -0.90
CA LYS A 559 -8.29 28.21 0.32
C LYS A 559 -9.17 28.06 1.56
N ARG A 560 -8.67 27.33 2.53
CA ARG A 560 -9.37 27.12 3.80
C ARG A 560 -8.51 27.61 4.99
N PRO A 561 -9.02 28.53 5.82
CA PRO A 561 -8.38 28.87 7.08
C PRO A 561 -8.39 27.66 8.01
N ASN A 562 -7.51 27.62 8.98
CA ASN A 562 -7.36 26.54 9.96
C ASN A 562 -7.06 25.17 9.37
N ARG A 563 -6.48 25.11 8.16
CA ARG A 563 -6.09 23.88 7.48
C ARG A 563 -4.74 24.00 6.82
N ALA A 564 -3.97 22.91 6.87
CA ALA A 564 -2.66 22.79 6.22
C ALA A 564 -2.43 21.35 5.76
N GLY A 565 -2.34 21.14 4.47
CA GLY A 565 -1.98 19.88 3.84
C GLY A 565 -2.89 18.69 4.18
N LEU A 566 -2.38 17.51 3.89
CA LEU A 566 -3.13 16.26 4.06
C LEU A 566 -3.39 15.92 5.54
N LEU A 567 -2.55 16.34 6.47
CA LEU A 567 -2.72 15.98 7.89
C LEU A 567 -3.93 16.67 8.53
N THR A 568 -4.44 17.75 7.92
CA THR A 568 -5.70 18.36 8.33
C THR A 568 -6.84 18.11 7.34
N HIS A 569 -6.60 17.29 6.31
CA HIS A 569 -7.63 16.89 5.37
C HIS A 569 -8.63 15.93 6.03
N PRO A 570 -9.95 16.09 5.82
CA PRO A 570 -10.96 15.22 6.43
C PRO A 570 -10.70 13.73 6.22
N ALA A 571 -10.27 13.30 5.03
CA ALA A 571 -9.97 11.91 4.77
C ALA A 571 -8.88 11.36 5.71
N TRP A 572 -7.80 12.12 5.96
CA TRP A 572 -6.73 11.69 6.86
C TRP A 572 -7.20 11.69 8.32
N LEU A 573 -7.91 12.74 8.74
CA LEU A 573 -8.41 12.87 10.11
C LEU A 573 -9.39 11.75 10.47
N ILE A 574 -10.28 11.38 9.55
CA ILE A 574 -11.22 10.27 9.69
C ILE A 574 -10.49 8.93 9.71
N ALA A 575 -9.58 8.69 8.77
CA ALA A 575 -8.80 7.45 8.70
C ALA A 575 -8.00 7.17 9.99
N HIS A 576 -7.60 8.24 10.69
CA HIS A 576 -6.86 8.19 11.95
C HIS A 576 -7.73 8.60 13.15
N SER A 577 -8.95 8.09 13.20
CA SER A 577 -9.90 8.29 14.31
C SER A 577 -10.59 6.98 14.68
N LEU A 578 -11.32 6.97 15.80
CA LEU A 578 -12.19 5.88 16.22
C LEU A 578 -13.61 6.07 15.69
N ASN A 579 -14.50 5.14 16.02
CA ASN A 579 -15.91 5.18 15.59
C ASN A 579 -16.67 6.36 16.17
N ASP A 580 -16.35 6.75 17.40
CA ASP A 580 -17.08 7.71 18.21
C ASP A 580 -16.19 8.78 18.86
N SER A 581 -14.89 8.81 18.54
CA SER A 581 -13.95 9.77 19.08
C SER A 581 -12.75 9.97 18.16
N THR A 582 -11.98 11.02 18.41
CA THR A 582 -10.65 11.23 17.86
C THR A 582 -9.67 10.18 18.41
N ASP A 583 -8.53 10.03 17.77
CA ASP A 583 -7.47 9.12 18.23
C ASP A 583 -6.10 9.81 18.15
N PRO A 584 -5.74 10.63 19.15
CA PRO A 584 -4.44 11.29 19.16
C PRO A 584 -3.27 10.30 19.25
N ILE A 585 -3.47 9.11 19.84
CA ILE A 585 -2.44 8.08 19.91
C ILE A 585 -2.10 7.60 18.50
N ARG A 586 -3.11 7.25 17.70
CA ARG A 586 -2.91 6.79 16.31
C ARG A 586 -2.31 7.88 15.41
N ARG A 587 -2.79 9.14 15.55
CA ARG A 587 -2.24 10.29 14.82
C ARG A 587 -0.78 10.52 15.17
N GLY A 588 -0.45 10.51 16.46
CA GLY A 588 0.93 10.67 16.93
C GLY A 588 1.84 9.51 16.56
N LYS A 589 1.36 8.26 16.65
CA LYS A 589 2.09 7.07 16.17
C LYS A 589 2.43 7.22 14.69
N TRP A 590 1.46 7.63 13.87
CA TRP A 590 1.67 7.82 12.44
C TRP A 590 2.77 8.87 12.16
N ILE A 591 2.76 10.02 12.84
CA ILE A 591 3.79 11.06 12.71
C ILE A 591 5.16 10.51 13.12
N GLN A 592 5.22 9.83 14.27
CA GLN A 592 6.46 9.24 14.79
C GLN A 592 7.07 8.25 13.79
N GLU A 593 6.27 7.36 13.22
CA GLU A 593 6.75 6.29 12.34
C GLU A 593 6.95 6.75 10.90
N ARG A 594 6.06 7.61 10.36
CA ARG A 594 6.09 7.99 8.95
C ARG A 594 6.90 9.24 8.66
N LEU A 595 6.87 10.22 9.55
CA LEU A 595 7.59 11.48 9.34
C LEU A 595 8.92 11.56 10.10
N LEU A 596 9.01 10.99 11.28
CA LEU A 596 10.22 11.07 12.11
C LEU A 596 11.12 9.83 12.03
N SER A 597 10.75 8.81 11.23
CA SER A 597 11.48 7.52 11.14
C SER A 597 11.68 6.84 12.50
N GLY A 598 10.82 7.11 13.47
CA GLY A 598 10.85 6.45 14.77
C GLY A 598 10.14 5.10 14.73
N LEU A 599 10.21 4.37 15.83
CA LEU A 599 9.52 3.11 16.02
C LEU A 599 8.68 3.17 17.29
N VAL A 600 7.45 2.71 17.20
CA VAL A 600 6.56 2.53 18.34
C VAL A 600 6.23 1.04 18.44
N PRO A 601 6.65 0.37 19.51
CA PRO A 601 6.38 -1.06 19.69
C PRO A 601 4.89 -1.34 19.84
N ASP A 602 4.49 -2.55 19.49
CA ASP A 602 3.12 -3.01 19.70
C ASP A 602 2.81 -3.12 21.20
N VAL A 603 1.52 -2.93 21.54
CA VAL A 603 1.06 -3.03 22.94
C VAL A 603 1.28 -4.47 23.42
N PRO A 604 1.99 -4.69 24.53
CA PRO A 604 2.13 -6.02 25.10
C PRO A 604 0.77 -6.62 25.47
N ILE A 605 0.56 -7.91 25.20
CA ILE A 605 -0.70 -8.62 25.47
C ILE A 605 -1.12 -8.54 26.96
N THR A 606 -0.17 -8.28 27.85
CA THR A 606 -0.38 -8.19 29.31
C THR A 606 -0.87 -6.83 29.79
N VAL A 607 -0.93 -5.82 28.90
CA VAL A 607 -1.34 -4.45 29.24
C VAL A 607 -2.82 -4.25 28.93
N ASP A 608 -3.59 -3.81 29.94
CA ASP A 608 -4.94 -3.32 29.70
C ASP A 608 -4.87 -1.91 29.10
N ALA A 609 -5.14 -1.84 27.80
CA ALA A 609 -5.10 -0.60 27.02
C ALA A 609 -6.45 0.15 27.01
N THR A 610 -7.39 -0.22 27.86
CA THR A 610 -8.72 0.39 27.89
C THR A 610 -8.63 1.81 28.47
N ILE A 611 -9.02 2.81 27.66
CA ILE A 611 -9.16 4.19 28.13
C ILE A 611 -10.43 4.29 28.99
N PRO A 612 -10.36 4.83 30.22
CA PRO A 612 -11.54 4.94 31.05
C PRO A 612 -12.68 5.74 30.38
N GLU A 613 -13.91 5.25 30.48
CA GLU A 613 -15.10 5.99 30.08
C GLU A 613 -15.47 6.98 31.18
N ASP A 614 -14.89 8.19 31.13
CA ASP A 614 -15.32 9.32 31.96
C ASP A 614 -15.98 10.39 31.09
N HIS A 615 -17.28 10.47 31.17
CA HIS A 615 -18.11 11.41 30.41
C HIS A 615 -18.01 12.86 30.86
N SER A 616 -17.36 13.13 31.98
CA SER A 616 -17.16 14.48 32.52
C SER A 616 -15.80 15.09 32.10
N SER A 617 -14.96 14.30 31.47
CA SER A 617 -13.59 14.66 31.09
C SER A 617 -13.42 14.68 29.58
N THR A 618 -12.57 15.58 29.09
CA THR A 618 -12.14 15.59 27.69
C THR A 618 -11.33 14.32 27.37
N LEU A 619 -11.16 14.00 26.10
CA LEU A 619 -10.34 12.85 25.69
C LEU A 619 -8.89 13.00 26.23
N ARG A 620 -8.31 14.20 26.15
CA ARG A 620 -6.97 14.46 26.70
C ARG A 620 -6.88 14.20 28.19
N GLU A 621 -7.87 14.66 28.99
CA GLU A 621 -7.94 14.37 30.43
C GLU A 621 -8.04 12.87 30.74
N ARG A 622 -8.77 12.12 29.92
CA ARG A 622 -8.87 10.64 30.04
C ARG A 622 -7.56 9.95 29.69
N LEU A 623 -6.83 10.48 28.72
CA LEU A 623 -5.53 9.96 28.30
C LEU A 623 -4.40 10.24 29.31
N ALA A 624 -4.59 11.13 30.30
CA ALA A 624 -3.64 11.31 31.39
C ALA A 624 -3.36 9.99 32.14
N GLY A 625 -4.28 9.01 32.07
CA GLY A 625 -4.04 7.66 32.58
C GLY A 625 -2.86 6.94 31.93
N THR A 626 -2.49 7.31 30.69
CA THR A 626 -1.36 6.75 29.93
C THR A 626 -0.01 7.36 30.33
N GLU A 627 0.01 8.38 31.18
CA GLU A 627 1.23 9.00 31.73
C GLU A 627 1.83 8.21 32.90
N LYS A 628 1.18 7.13 33.33
CA LYS A 628 1.77 6.18 34.27
C LYS A 628 3.03 5.55 33.68
N GLN A 629 4.00 5.27 34.54
CA GLN A 629 5.35 4.83 34.12
C GLN A 629 5.34 3.66 33.13
N GLU A 630 4.46 2.69 33.32
CA GLU A 630 4.33 1.52 32.45
C GLU A 630 3.80 1.85 31.03
N CYS A 631 2.87 2.81 30.93
CA CYS A 631 2.27 3.23 29.68
C CYS A 631 3.09 4.33 29.00
N TRP A 632 3.66 5.24 29.79
CA TRP A 632 4.36 6.43 29.30
C TRP A 632 5.58 6.10 28.44
N ARG A 633 6.19 4.96 28.64
CA ARG A 633 7.30 4.47 27.80
C ARG A 633 7.01 4.54 26.30
N CYS A 634 5.80 4.14 25.87
CA CYS A 634 5.36 4.24 24.47
C CYS A 634 4.63 5.55 24.20
N HIS A 635 3.73 5.96 25.12
CA HIS A 635 2.84 7.11 24.92
C HIS A 635 3.56 8.44 24.86
N LYS A 636 4.73 8.61 25.51
CA LYS A 636 5.58 9.80 25.40
C LYS A 636 6.04 10.11 23.97
N LYS A 637 6.09 9.08 23.10
CA LYS A 637 6.48 9.21 21.68
C LYS A 637 5.29 9.52 20.77
N MET A 638 4.06 9.34 21.26
CA MET A 638 2.84 9.43 20.43
C MET A 638 1.93 10.57 20.87
N ASN A 639 1.52 10.58 22.14
CA ASN A 639 0.51 11.51 22.63
C ASN A 639 0.85 12.98 22.38
N PRO A 640 2.09 13.46 22.66
CA PRO A 640 2.47 14.85 22.42
C PRO A 640 2.39 15.29 20.96
N LEU A 641 2.56 14.34 20.01
CA LEU A 641 2.43 14.57 18.56
C LEU A 641 0.98 14.52 18.09
N GLY A 642 0.10 13.85 18.81
CA GLY A 642 -1.30 13.70 18.44
C GLY A 642 -2.22 14.74 19.04
N TYR A 643 -1.94 15.23 20.25
CA TYR A 643 -2.75 16.27 20.93
C TYR A 643 -2.98 17.54 20.10
N PRO A 644 -2.02 18.03 19.32
CA PRO A 644 -2.23 19.20 18.46
C PRO A 644 -3.43 19.08 17.51
N PHE A 645 -3.79 17.87 17.12
CA PHE A 645 -4.90 17.60 16.20
C PHE A 645 -6.28 17.55 16.89
N GLU A 646 -6.38 17.73 18.19
CA GLU A 646 -7.66 17.74 18.89
C GLU A 646 -8.54 18.95 18.53
N ILE A 647 -7.96 19.96 17.88
CA ILE A 647 -8.72 21.04 17.21
C ILE A 647 -9.60 20.53 16.05
N TYR A 648 -9.53 19.26 15.71
CA TYR A 648 -10.42 18.60 14.74
C TYR A 648 -11.14 17.44 15.42
N ASP A 649 -12.45 17.33 15.19
CA ASP A 649 -13.23 16.19 15.67
C ASP A 649 -13.00 14.90 14.87
N ASP A 650 -13.71 13.85 15.22
CA ASP A 650 -13.62 12.53 14.57
C ASP A 650 -14.24 12.47 13.16
N PHE A 651 -14.96 13.51 12.71
CA PHE A 651 -15.41 13.73 11.34
C PHE A 651 -14.48 14.67 10.56
N GLY A 652 -13.42 15.18 11.18
CA GLY A 652 -12.48 16.12 10.58
C GLY A 652 -12.94 17.59 10.61
N ARG A 653 -13.95 17.97 11.36
CA ARG A 653 -14.44 19.34 11.51
C ARG A 653 -13.57 20.11 12.51
N PHE A 654 -13.27 21.36 12.22
CA PHE A 654 -12.55 22.24 13.14
C PHE A 654 -13.42 22.55 14.37
N ARG A 655 -12.80 22.54 15.55
CA ARG A 655 -13.46 22.83 16.82
C ARG A 655 -12.52 23.54 17.80
N THR A 656 -13.07 24.38 18.67
CA THR A 656 -12.35 25.04 19.76
C THR A 656 -12.72 24.48 21.14
N ALA A 657 -13.76 23.66 21.19
CA ALA A 657 -14.22 23.00 22.41
C ALA A 657 -14.64 21.54 22.12
N GLU A 658 -14.50 20.68 23.10
CA GLU A 658 -15.00 19.30 23.08
C GLU A 658 -16.36 19.24 23.74
N VAL A 659 -17.33 18.71 23.02
CA VAL A 659 -18.70 18.50 23.52
C VAL A 659 -18.76 17.22 24.33
N LEU A 660 -19.21 17.33 25.58
CA LEU A 660 -19.36 16.20 26.49
C LEU A 660 -20.77 15.62 26.33
N ASP A 661 -21.03 14.98 25.22
CA ASP A 661 -22.35 14.57 24.74
C ASP A 661 -23.03 13.44 25.53
N LYS A 662 -22.30 12.81 26.45
CA LYS A 662 -22.82 11.76 27.33
C LYS A 662 -23.32 12.33 28.67
N LEU A 663 -23.08 13.62 28.94
CA LEU A 663 -23.62 14.30 30.12
C LEU A 663 -25.06 14.79 29.87
N PRO A 664 -25.86 14.96 30.93
CA PRO A 664 -27.18 15.58 30.79
C PRO A 664 -27.07 16.95 30.14
N LYS A 665 -28.00 17.25 29.21
CA LYS A 665 -28.12 18.59 28.65
C LYS A 665 -28.49 19.62 29.71
N VAL A 666 -27.77 20.75 29.69
CA VAL A 666 -28.08 21.91 30.51
C VAL A 666 -28.71 22.96 29.58
N GLU A 667 -29.93 23.42 29.88
CA GLU A 667 -30.67 24.37 29.00
C GLU A 667 -30.84 23.95 27.56
N GLY A 668 -30.80 22.62 27.28
CA GLY A 668 -30.94 22.07 25.92
C GLY A 668 -29.64 21.80 25.19
N GLU A 669 -28.49 22.19 25.71
CA GLU A 669 -27.17 21.99 25.15
C GLU A 669 -26.34 21.04 26.02
N PHE A 670 -25.40 20.31 25.38
CA PHE A 670 -24.42 19.50 26.13
C PHE A 670 -23.32 20.42 26.67
N PRO A 671 -22.75 20.09 27.86
CA PRO A 671 -21.58 20.79 28.37
C PRO A 671 -20.40 20.72 27.40
N GLU A 672 -19.63 21.80 27.31
CA GLU A 672 -18.44 21.91 26.51
C GLU A 672 -17.22 22.27 27.35
N LYS A 673 -16.07 21.75 27.01
CA LYS A 673 -14.78 22.16 27.58
C LYS A 673 -13.85 22.67 26.47
N PRO A 674 -13.07 23.75 26.72
CA PRO A 674 -12.08 24.23 25.77
C PRO A 674 -11.08 23.12 25.40
N ILE A 675 -10.66 23.09 24.13
CA ILE A 675 -9.61 22.20 23.67
C ILE A 675 -8.25 22.69 24.17
N ASP A 676 -7.46 21.78 24.74
CA ASP A 676 -6.04 21.96 24.97
C ASP A 676 -5.29 21.21 23.84
N ALA A 677 -4.80 21.97 22.85
CA ALA A 677 -4.11 21.44 21.69
C ALA A 677 -2.57 21.52 21.80
N VAL A 678 -2.07 21.98 22.94
CA VAL A 678 -0.61 22.09 23.14
C VAL A 678 0.03 20.69 23.06
N GLY A 679 1.04 20.55 22.24
CA GLY A 679 1.82 19.33 22.07
C GLY A 679 3.31 19.54 22.24
N PHE A 680 4.08 18.56 21.86
CA PHE A 680 5.54 18.63 21.89
C PHE A 680 6.15 17.86 20.73
N LEU A 681 6.93 18.54 19.90
CA LEU A 681 7.72 17.95 18.83
C LEU A 681 9.11 17.59 19.35
N SER A 682 9.54 16.38 19.07
CA SER A 682 10.91 15.95 19.37
C SER A 682 11.37 14.94 18.31
N GLY A 683 12.68 14.82 18.13
CA GLY A 683 13.26 13.82 17.25
C GLY A 683 13.42 14.28 15.80
N THR A 684 13.31 15.58 15.52
CA THR A 684 13.66 16.13 14.20
C THR A 684 15.17 16.14 13.94
N GLY A 685 15.97 16.11 15.01
CA GLY A 685 17.42 16.29 14.95
C GLY A 685 17.83 17.76 14.84
N ASP A 686 16.87 18.70 14.78
CA ASP A 686 17.11 20.13 14.77
C ASP A 686 16.49 20.77 16.03
N PRO A 687 17.33 21.24 17.00
CA PRO A 687 16.84 21.87 18.22
C PRO A 687 15.99 23.14 18.01
N LEU A 688 16.04 23.75 16.81
CA LEU A 688 15.21 24.91 16.49
C LEU A 688 13.77 24.53 16.11
N LEU A 689 13.55 23.28 15.73
CA LEU A 689 12.23 22.74 15.39
C LEU A 689 11.60 21.99 16.55
N ASP A 690 12.43 21.31 17.38
CA ASP A 690 11.98 20.56 18.55
C ASP A 690 11.51 21.50 19.65
N GLY A 691 10.45 21.13 20.37
CA GLY A 691 9.89 21.91 21.48
C GLY A 691 8.36 21.86 21.55
N GLU A 692 7.81 22.70 22.41
CA GLU A 692 6.35 22.86 22.55
C GLU A 692 5.77 23.44 21.27
N VAL A 693 4.59 22.94 20.87
CA VAL A 693 3.82 23.39 19.71
C VAL A 693 2.40 23.76 20.17
N ASP A 694 1.88 24.84 19.58
CA ASP A 694 0.60 25.42 20.01
C ASP A 694 -0.60 24.59 19.52
N ASP A 695 -0.54 24.10 18.28
CA ASP A 695 -1.60 23.32 17.64
C ASP A 695 -1.06 22.52 16.44
N ALA A 696 -1.98 21.92 15.66
CA ALA A 696 -1.65 21.12 14.49
C ALA A 696 -0.96 21.95 13.39
N LEU A 697 -1.28 23.22 13.24
CA LEU A 697 -0.72 24.07 12.17
C LEU A 697 0.74 24.43 12.48
N ASP A 698 1.06 24.76 13.74
CA ASP A 698 2.45 24.98 14.20
C ASP A 698 3.27 23.68 14.09
N LEU A 699 2.72 22.55 14.52
CA LEU A 699 3.37 21.25 14.39
C LEU A 699 3.70 20.94 12.92
N ILE A 700 2.73 21.11 12.01
CA ILE A 700 2.87 20.82 10.59
C ILE A 700 3.93 21.74 9.94
N ASP A 701 3.94 23.04 10.26
CA ASP A 701 4.94 23.98 9.72
C ASP A 701 6.36 23.56 10.12
N ARG A 702 6.57 23.15 11.38
CA ARG A 702 7.89 22.67 11.85
C ARG A 702 8.28 21.35 11.19
N LEU A 703 7.35 20.39 11.07
CA LEU A 703 7.59 19.13 10.37
C LEU A 703 7.97 19.35 8.90
N ALA A 704 7.28 20.28 8.22
CA ALA A 704 7.53 20.57 6.82
C ALA A 704 8.93 21.20 6.55
N ARG A 705 9.57 21.77 7.56
CA ARG A 705 10.93 22.32 7.50
C ARG A 705 12.03 21.33 7.89
N SER A 706 11.66 20.17 8.41
CA SER A 706 12.61 19.20 8.94
C SER A 706 13.27 18.35 7.85
N ASP A 707 14.60 18.32 7.85
CA ASP A 707 15.39 17.42 7.00
C ASP A 707 15.05 15.94 7.31
N ARG A 708 14.84 15.61 8.57
CA ARG A 708 14.46 14.28 8.99
C ARG A 708 13.14 13.82 8.36
N VAL A 709 12.16 14.71 8.31
CA VAL A 709 10.86 14.43 7.68
C VAL A 709 11.03 14.19 6.18
N ARG A 710 11.82 15.01 5.48
CA ARG A 710 12.15 14.82 4.08
C ARG A 710 12.85 13.49 3.83
N GLN A 711 13.86 13.18 4.61
CA GLN A 711 14.60 11.92 4.52
C GLN A 711 13.74 10.71 4.86
N SER A 712 12.82 10.83 5.83
CA SER A 712 11.84 9.79 6.14
C SER A 712 10.89 9.53 4.97
N PHE A 713 10.40 10.58 4.34
CA PHE A 713 9.57 10.46 3.13
C PHE A 713 10.31 9.74 1.99
N ILE A 714 11.58 10.07 1.76
CA ILE A 714 12.44 9.39 0.77
C ILE A 714 12.62 7.91 1.10
N ARG A 715 12.82 7.55 2.38
CA ARG A 715 12.86 6.16 2.83
C ARG A 715 11.56 5.41 2.52
N HIS A 716 10.41 6.02 2.76
CA HIS A 716 9.11 5.41 2.43
C HIS A 716 8.91 5.27 0.92
N ALA A 717 9.32 6.25 0.11
CA ALA A 717 9.33 6.13 -1.35
C ALA A 717 10.25 4.98 -1.79
N PHE A 718 11.46 4.88 -1.22
CA PHE A 718 12.36 3.76 -1.47
C PHE A 718 11.67 2.42 -1.18
N ARG A 719 11.10 2.23 0.03
CA ARG A 719 10.40 0.99 0.41
C ARG A 719 9.31 0.61 -0.57
N TYR A 720 8.48 1.58 -0.95
CA TYR A 720 7.37 1.35 -1.86
C TYR A 720 7.82 0.90 -3.25
N PHE A 721 8.79 1.60 -3.83
CA PHE A 721 9.24 1.33 -5.20
C PHE A 721 10.25 0.18 -5.30
N MET A 722 11.02 -0.06 -4.22
CA MET A 722 11.92 -1.23 -4.12
C MET A 722 11.19 -2.49 -3.66
N GLY A 723 10.02 -2.38 -3.01
CA GLY A 723 9.27 -3.50 -2.44
C GLY A 723 10.02 -4.23 -1.33
N ARG A 724 10.83 -3.51 -0.54
CA ARG A 724 11.59 -4.00 0.62
C ARG A 724 12.02 -2.88 1.55
N ASN A 725 12.36 -3.24 2.78
CA ASN A 725 13.03 -2.32 3.69
C ASN A 725 14.46 -2.00 3.21
N GLU A 726 14.99 -0.89 3.70
CA GLU A 726 16.37 -0.49 3.45
C GLU A 726 17.36 -1.46 4.10
N LEU A 727 18.51 -1.61 3.48
CA LEU A 727 19.74 -2.14 4.08
C LEU A 727 20.68 -0.98 4.36
N LEU A 728 21.65 -1.14 5.26
CA LEU A 728 22.67 -0.10 5.48
C LEU A 728 23.45 0.23 4.21
N SER A 729 23.67 -0.77 3.34
CA SER A 729 24.29 -0.56 2.02
C SER A 729 23.51 0.36 1.09
N ASP A 730 22.21 0.62 1.36
CA ASP A 730 21.42 1.57 0.57
C ASP A 730 21.68 3.05 0.91
N SER A 731 22.54 3.33 1.90
CA SER A 731 22.88 4.69 2.35
C SER A 731 23.23 5.61 1.19
N GLN A 732 24.12 5.19 0.27
CA GLN A 732 24.52 6.02 -0.88
C GLN A 732 23.34 6.30 -1.83
N THR A 733 22.45 5.33 -2.04
CA THR A 733 21.22 5.52 -2.82
C THR A 733 20.31 6.57 -2.19
N LEU A 734 20.07 6.48 -0.88
CA LEU A 734 19.19 7.39 -0.15
C LEU A 734 19.76 8.80 -0.09
N MET A 735 21.05 8.95 0.17
CA MET A 735 21.73 10.24 0.18
C MET A 735 21.72 10.91 -1.21
N GLN A 736 21.91 10.13 -2.28
CA GLN A 736 21.83 10.65 -3.64
C GLN A 736 20.39 11.05 -3.98
N ALA A 737 19.40 10.26 -3.57
CA ALA A 737 17.98 10.59 -3.77
C ALA A 737 17.58 11.86 -3.02
N ASP A 738 18.06 12.06 -1.79
CA ASP A 738 17.84 13.28 -0.99
C ASP A 738 18.45 14.51 -1.68
N ARG A 739 19.68 14.39 -2.16
CA ARG A 739 20.36 15.46 -2.92
C ARG A 739 19.59 15.82 -4.18
N VAL A 740 19.23 14.85 -5.00
CA VAL A 740 18.46 15.06 -6.25
C VAL A 740 17.13 15.71 -5.97
N TYR A 741 16.43 15.28 -4.91
CA TYR A 741 15.17 15.88 -4.49
C TYR A 741 15.33 17.37 -4.15
N LEU A 742 16.36 17.74 -3.40
CA LEU A 742 16.67 19.14 -3.07
C LEU A 742 17.07 19.96 -4.30
N GLU A 743 17.99 19.44 -5.11
CA GLU A 743 18.50 20.14 -6.30
C GLU A 743 17.43 20.35 -7.38
N SER A 744 16.44 19.45 -7.44
CA SER A 744 15.28 19.56 -8.36
C SER A 744 14.16 20.49 -7.86
N GLY A 745 14.33 21.15 -6.69
CA GLY A 745 13.29 21.95 -6.08
C GLY A 745 12.12 21.12 -5.52
N GLY A 746 12.39 19.91 -5.04
CA GLY A 746 11.40 19.03 -4.43
C GLY A 746 10.53 18.26 -5.41
N SER A 747 11.06 17.91 -6.60
CA SER A 747 10.37 17.14 -7.62
C SER A 747 10.27 15.66 -7.23
N PHE A 748 9.05 15.10 -7.22
CA PHE A 748 8.83 13.68 -6.99
C PHE A 748 9.27 12.82 -8.19
N ASN A 749 9.11 13.33 -9.41
CA ASN A 749 9.58 12.62 -10.61
C ASN A 749 11.11 12.51 -10.64
N ALA A 750 11.82 13.55 -10.19
CA ALA A 750 13.28 13.50 -10.05
C ALA A 750 13.72 12.50 -8.98
N LEU A 751 13.02 12.47 -7.83
CA LEU A 751 13.22 11.46 -6.78
C LEU A 751 13.04 10.04 -7.33
N LEU A 752 11.94 9.76 -8.03
CA LEU A 752 11.67 8.45 -8.62
C LEU A 752 12.73 8.06 -9.64
N THR A 753 13.14 8.98 -10.51
CA THR A 753 14.21 8.74 -11.48
C THR A 753 15.51 8.35 -10.75
N SER A 754 15.90 9.07 -9.71
CA SER A 754 17.09 8.76 -8.91
C SER A 754 17.02 7.39 -8.26
N LEU A 755 15.89 7.02 -7.66
CA LEU A 755 15.68 5.73 -7.02
C LEU A 755 15.72 4.58 -8.05
N LEU A 756 14.99 4.68 -9.16
CA LEU A 756 14.85 3.62 -10.15
C LEU A 756 16.05 3.48 -11.10
N THR A 757 17.02 4.40 -11.03
CA THR A 757 18.34 4.28 -11.71
C THR A 757 19.47 3.89 -10.76
N SER A 758 19.18 3.73 -9.48
CA SER A 758 20.19 3.45 -8.45
C SER A 758 20.72 2.02 -8.48
N ASP A 759 21.87 1.81 -7.88
CA ASP A 759 22.43 0.48 -7.66
C ASP A 759 21.48 -0.43 -6.85
N SER A 760 20.75 0.11 -5.88
CA SER A 760 19.71 -0.61 -5.11
C SER A 760 18.62 -1.20 -6.02
N PHE A 761 18.28 -0.52 -7.10
CA PHE A 761 17.25 -0.99 -8.04
C PHE A 761 17.81 -1.92 -9.10
N LEU A 762 18.99 -1.61 -9.65
CA LEU A 762 19.54 -2.29 -10.82
C LEU A 762 20.40 -3.52 -10.51
N TYR A 763 20.90 -3.68 -9.28
CA TYR A 763 21.80 -4.77 -8.93
C TYR A 763 21.19 -5.73 -7.90
N ARG A 764 21.54 -7.01 -8.03
CA ARG A 764 21.14 -8.12 -7.17
C ARG A 764 22.36 -8.83 -6.60
N ARG A 765 22.20 -9.35 -5.37
CA ARG A 765 23.25 -10.15 -4.71
C ARG A 765 22.65 -11.31 -3.91
#